data_1c2f2a8de2222fa1ab4f21f162c041ab
#
_entry.id   1c2f2a8de2222fa1ab4f21f162c041ab
#
_cell.length_a   1.000
_cell.length_b   1.000
_cell.length_c   1.000
_cell.angle_alpha   90.00
_cell.angle_beta   90.00
_cell.angle_gamma   90.00
#
_symmetry.space_group_name_H-M   'P 1'
#
loop_
_entity.id
_entity.type
_entity.pdbx_description
1 polymer ?
#
loop_
_entity_poly.entity_id
_entity_poly.type
_entity_poly.pdbx_seq_one_letter_code
_entity_poly.pdbx_strand_id
1 'polypeptide(L)'
;MESRAFILLMLCCCMNFCNLSPLIRPSNGLNECHKNSNLVALEVLPGGGWDNLRNIDMGRVMNLSYSQCQTTEDGVYLIPDEVFVIPQKENTVETNSEMIMSWLDQKSSTSSSINADVSFFSWLNGKFSREHQRIKTHQVKESSVTSRVQVRNRLYTVKAYPNFPLDSRFAQQVEEIADAITNDQTRLATYLSEKLILDYGTHVITSVEAGASLVQEDYLKMSYILKNQLDLSSVSASAGFNFFDKVKLDPSYNGGQKTSLNSSYQGNITYSLIQSHGGALFYPGMTLQKWQESTLNNLVAIDRSGLPLHYFLNPSTFPDISEALVRKLALSVSQAAEQYYKVNTIPGCVNVDSKNFNFQANVDDVSCEGPITNLSFGGMYQQCTPLTIDGSTICDEMAQKNPATGGYSCSQKYNTTLLRSEIIERGYTRYECQDNCRSCGFLGWSTCCSQTCNNVNYIRRAKVDTLWCYSTQKIPEYSGYIFGGLYGPSMQNPFTRSYTCPPNFFVQPILSRAIMVCLSNDYVKATKSAVPFGGFFSCQSGNPLSNGESRCPPQFSQHLAAISDGCQVLYCVQSGVFSGGQLKPVLLPPYTSPPLVGMTVTNSVVVMTDLNGSLVGVGQSRMWQPANPVEINQMFVRSGGKNAGVTYGLILLIALLVSGSVVFTT
;
A
#
# COMPACT_ATOMS: atom_id res chain seq x y z
N MET A 1 30.70 40.06 44.78
CA MET A 1 31.22 40.04 43.36
C MET A 1 31.57 38.63 42.89
N GLU A 2 31.82 37.70 43.79
CA GLU A 2 32.21 36.30 43.44
C GLU A 2 31.08 35.42 42.89
N SER A 3 29.83 35.65 43.33
CA SER A 3 28.68 34.87 42.86
C SER A 3 28.31 35.09 41.39
N ARG A 4 28.55 36.26 40.83
CA ARG A 4 28.26 36.56 39.40
C ARG A 4 29.31 36.00 38.44
N ALA A 5 30.57 35.88 38.88
CA ALA A 5 31.63 35.25 38.07
C ALA A 5 31.43 33.75 37.92
N PHE A 6 30.93 33.06 38.97
CA PHE A 6 30.64 31.62 38.93
C PHE A 6 29.48 31.27 38.01
N ILE A 7 28.44 32.13 37.99
CA ILE A 7 27.28 31.94 37.06
C ILE A 7 27.71 32.20 35.62
N LEU A 8 28.58 33.17 35.35
CA LEU A 8 29.08 33.41 34.00
C LEU A 8 30.02 32.29 33.50
N LEU A 9 30.83 31.71 34.40
CA LEU A 9 31.69 30.57 34.07
C LEU A 9 30.85 29.28 33.79
N MET A 10 29.77 29.04 34.54
CA MET A 10 28.86 27.93 34.27
C MET A 10 28.08 28.13 32.97
N LEU A 11 27.66 29.35 32.65
CA LEU A 11 27.00 29.64 31.38
C LEU A 11 27.96 29.50 30.19
N CYS A 12 29.22 29.87 30.31
CA CYS A 12 30.25 29.64 29.29
C CYS A 12 30.56 28.13 29.11
N CYS A 13 30.62 27.35 30.19
CA CYS A 13 30.78 25.89 30.07
C CYS A 13 29.56 25.23 29.43
N CYS A 14 28.34 25.65 29.75
CA CYS A 14 27.13 25.14 29.09
C CYS A 14 27.06 25.50 27.61
N MET A 15 27.54 26.68 27.21
CA MET A 15 27.57 27.08 25.79
C MET A 15 28.61 26.33 24.97
N ASN A 16 29.71 25.86 25.59
CA ASN A 16 30.70 25.02 24.89
C ASN A 16 30.30 23.55 24.76
N PHE A 17 29.30 23.08 25.54
CA PHE A 17 28.75 21.72 25.40
C PHE A 17 27.51 21.63 24.54
N CYS A 18 26.90 22.74 24.15
CA CYS A 18 25.83 22.82 23.15
C CYS A 18 26.38 23.15 21.74
N ASN A 19 27.49 22.56 21.35
CA ASN A 19 27.70 22.25 19.95
C ASN A 19 26.78 21.07 19.62
N LEU A 20 25.49 21.36 19.48
CA LEU A 20 24.63 20.65 18.54
C LEU A 20 25.28 20.85 17.17
N SER A 21 26.27 20.01 16.89
CA SER A 21 26.70 19.79 15.50
C SER A 21 25.38 19.56 14.77
N PRO A 22 24.99 20.37 13.77
CA PRO A 22 23.87 20.00 12.92
C PRO A 22 24.14 18.55 12.54
N LEU A 23 23.13 17.69 12.63
CA LEU A 23 23.20 16.31 12.14
C LEU A 23 23.68 16.42 10.70
N ILE A 24 25.00 16.45 10.53
CA ILE A 24 25.65 16.44 9.23
C ILE A 24 25.27 15.08 8.70
N ARG A 25 24.30 15.04 7.80
CA ARG A 25 24.05 13.83 7.02
C ARG A 25 25.41 13.44 6.47
N PRO A 26 25.88 12.21 6.68
CA PRO A 26 27.15 11.79 6.11
C PRO A 26 27.11 12.12 4.62
N SER A 27 28.08 12.90 4.16
CA SER A 27 28.19 13.26 2.75
C SER A 27 28.35 11.94 1.99
N ASN A 28 27.55 11.73 0.96
CA ASN A 28 27.73 10.55 0.09
C ASN A 28 28.91 10.73 -0.89
N GLY A 29 29.70 11.77 -0.77
CA GLY A 29 30.87 12.07 -1.62
C GLY A 29 30.55 12.83 -2.91
N LEU A 30 29.31 12.90 -3.34
CA LEU A 30 28.92 13.52 -4.63
C LEU A 30 29.40 14.98 -4.77
N ASN A 31 29.23 15.79 -3.73
CA ASN A 31 29.63 17.21 -3.75
C ASN A 31 31.15 17.38 -3.92
N GLU A 32 31.95 16.46 -3.40
CA GLU A 32 33.40 16.48 -3.51
C GLU A 32 33.81 16.09 -4.93
N CYS A 33 33.22 15.03 -5.47
CA CYS A 33 33.46 14.59 -6.85
C CYS A 33 33.03 15.66 -7.87
N HIS A 34 31.90 16.30 -7.64
CA HIS A 34 31.40 17.38 -8.51
C HIS A 34 32.36 18.61 -8.52
N LYS A 35 32.91 18.99 -7.37
CA LYS A 35 33.91 20.08 -7.29
C LYS A 35 35.20 19.77 -8.04
N ASN A 36 35.60 18.48 -8.07
CA ASN A 36 36.85 18.06 -8.69
C ASN A 36 36.73 17.86 -10.21
N SER A 37 35.56 17.50 -10.73
CA SER A 37 35.37 17.11 -12.13
C SER A 37 34.44 18.01 -12.93
N ASN A 38 33.63 18.85 -12.29
CA ASN A 38 32.51 19.62 -12.92
C ASN A 38 31.47 18.74 -13.66
N LEU A 39 31.51 17.42 -13.48
CA LEU A 39 30.58 16.50 -14.10
C LEU A 39 29.27 16.44 -13.34
N VAL A 40 28.16 16.23 -14.03
CA VAL A 40 26.82 16.03 -13.44
C VAL A 40 26.66 14.56 -13.07
N ALA A 41 25.97 14.28 -11.98
CA ALA A 41 25.64 12.90 -11.63
C ALA A 41 24.56 12.35 -12.57
N LEU A 42 24.67 11.07 -12.92
CA LEU A 42 23.61 10.35 -13.62
C LEU A 42 22.41 10.20 -12.68
N GLU A 43 21.24 10.72 -13.08
CA GLU A 43 20.03 10.70 -12.25
C GLU A 43 19.26 9.39 -12.36
N VAL A 44 19.39 8.68 -13.48
CA VAL A 44 18.67 7.43 -13.77
C VAL A 44 19.44 6.25 -13.19
N LEU A 45 19.09 5.83 -12.00
CA LEU A 45 19.82 4.82 -11.23
C LEU A 45 18.91 3.69 -10.74
N PRO A 46 19.43 2.44 -10.66
CA PRO A 46 18.77 1.35 -9.96
C PRO A 46 18.82 1.52 -8.43
N GLY A 47 18.32 0.55 -7.68
CA GLY A 47 18.38 0.50 -6.21
C GLY A 47 17.22 1.20 -5.51
N GLY A 48 16.27 1.74 -6.25
CA GLY A 48 14.99 2.19 -5.73
C GLY A 48 14.02 1.03 -5.54
N GLY A 49 13.10 1.17 -4.59
CA GLY A 49 11.92 0.32 -4.49
C GLY A 49 10.93 0.62 -5.61
N TRP A 50 10.09 -0.34 -5.93
CA TRP A 50 9.14 -0.26 -7.03
C TRP A 50 7.80 -0.89 -6.65
N ASP A 51 6.72 -0.16 -6.84
CA ASP A 51 5.37 -0.73 -6.73
C ASP A 51 4.93 -1.27 -8.10
N ASN A 52 4.95 -2.59 -8.22
CA ASN A 52 4.69 -3.25 -9.50
C ASN A 52 3.20 -3.30 -9.88
N LEU A 53 2.26 -2.99 -8.98
CA LEU A 53 0.84 -2.82 -9.31
C LEU A 53 0.58 -1.47 -9.98
N ARG A 54 1.24 -0.40 -9.47
CA ARG A 54 1.01 0.98 -9.91
C ARG A 54 2.02 1.49 -10.93
N ASN A 55 3.13 0.80 -11.13
CA ASN A 55 4.30 1.25 -11.90
C ASN A 55 4.82 2.61 -11.42
N ILE A 56 5.16 2.71 -10.14
CA ILE A 56 5.74 3.92 -9.55
C ILE A 56 6.99 3.62 -8.73
N ASP A 57 7.91 4.57 -8.76
CA ASP A 57 9.11 4.55 -7.92
C ASP A 57 8.74 4.77 -6.45
N MET A 58 9.41 4.04 -5.55
CA MET A 58 9.19 4.04 -4.11
C MET A 58 10.47 4.45 -3.35
N GLY A 59 10.51 4.19 -2.04
CA GLY A 59 11.67 4.49 -1.20
C GLY A 59 12.95 3.81 -1.68
N ARG A 60 14.11 4.39 -1.39
CA ARG A 60 15.41 3.86 -1.76
C ARG A 60 15.79 2.68 -0.88
N VAL A 61 16.21 1.58 -1.52
CA VAL A 61 16.67 0.35 -0.84
C VAL A 61 18.21 0.26 -0.82
N MET A 62 18.86 0.64 -1.93
CA MET A 62 20.31 0.64 -2.07
C MET A 62 20.89 1.98 -1.57
N ASN A 63 21.95 1.92 -0.78
CA ASN A 63 22.74 3.11 -0.48
C ASN A 63 23.53 3.53 -1.72
N LEU A 64 23.74 4.82 -1.92
CA LEU A 64 24.53 5.35 -3.02
C LEU A 64 25.70 6.16 -2.47
N SER A 65 26.93 5.74 -2.82
CA SER A 65 28.16 6.44 -2.48
C SER A 65 28.92 6.88 -3.74
N TYR A 66 29.69 7.93 -3.61
CA TYR A 66 30.55 8.48 -4.67
C TYR A 66 31.98 8.65 -4.14
N SER A 67 32.46 7.70 -3.34
CA SER A 67 33.77 7.78 -2.72
C SER A 67 34.91 7.66 -3.73
N GLN A 68 34.68 6.94 -4.84
CA GLN A 68 35.65 6.71 -5.89
C GLN A 68 35.55 7.71 -7.06
N CYS A 69 34.54 8.59 -7.06
CA CYS A 69 34.26 9.53 -8.15
C CYS A 69 34.26 8.85 -9.54
N GLN A 70 33.62 7.69 -9.64
CA GLN A 70 33.53 6.95 -10.89
C GLN A 70 32.73 7.72 -11.92
N THR A 71 33.07 7.52 -13.20
CA THR A 71 32.36 8.14 -14.32
C THR A 71 31.87 7.09 -15.31
N THR A 72 30.90 7.47 -16.14
CA THR A 72 30.54 6.68 -17.32
C THR A 72 31.76 6.52 -18.24
N GLU A 73 31.79 5.45 -19.07
CA GLU A 73 32.90 5.13 -19.98
C GLU A 73 33.22 6.29 -20.96
N ASP A 74 32.20 7.06 -21.33
CA ASP A 74 32.31 8.26 -22.19
C ASP A 74 32.72 9.53 -21.42
N GLY A 75 32.84 9.46 -20.08
CA GLY A 75 33.23 10.57 -19.24
C GLY A 75 32.19 11.68 -19.08
N VAL A 76 30.90 11.43 -19.40
CA VAL A 76 29.84 12.44 -19.38
C VAL A 76 29.22 12.62 -18.00
N TYR A 77 29.02 11.51 -17.25
CA TYR A 77 28.32 11.53 -15.97
C TYR A 77 29.16 10.91 -14.84
N LEU A 78 28.99 11.45 -13.63
CA LEU A 78 29.40 10.77 -12.39
C LEU A 78 28.42 9.66 -12.07
N ILE A 79 28.91 8.50 -11.64
CA ILE A 79 28.10 7.34 -11.26
C ILE A 79 28.46 6.88 -9.84
N PRO A 80 27.48 6.33 -9.09
CA PRO A 80 27.73 5.78 -7.77
C PRO A 80 28.64 4.54 -7.82
N ASP A 81 29.33 4.28 -6.71
CA ASP A 81 30.25 3.15 -6.55
C ASP A 81 29.54 1.78 -6.62
N GLU A 82 28.22 1.75 -6.36
CA GLU A 82 27.39 0.54 -6.31
C GLU A 82 26.79 0.14 -7.66
N VAL A 83 27.08 0.90 -8.73
CA VAL A 83 26.55 0.61 -10.06
C VAL A 83 27.65 0.54 -11.11
N PHE A 84 27.33 -0.13 -12.22
CA PHE A 84 28.11 -0.05 -13.44
C PHE A 84 27.20 0.33 -14.62
N VAL A 85 27.78 1.03 -15.58
CA VAL A 85 27.06 1.57 -16.71
C VAL A 85 27.60 0.97 -18.01
N ILE A 86 26.72 0.44 -18.83
CA ILE A 86 27.01 -0.09 -20.15
C ILE A 86 26.51 0.92 -21.18
N PRO A 87 27.39 1.63 -21.90
CA PRO A 87 26.98 2.56 -22.93
C PRO A 87 26.44 1.80 -24.15
N GLN A 88 25.39 2.34 -24.76
CA GLN A 88 24.89 1.86 -26.04
C GLN A 88 25.81 2.38 -27.15
N LYS A 89 26.52 1.46 -27.82
CA LYS A 89 27.48 1.82 -28.86
C LYS A 89 26.87 1.92 -30.25
N GLU A 90 25.62 1.44 -30.43
CA GLU A 90 24.89 1.53 -31.69
C GLU A 90 23.88 2.70 -31.61
N ASN A 91 24.00 3.63 -32.56
CA ASN A 91 23.05 4.75 -32.70
C ASN A 91 21.78 4.29 -33.41
N THR A 92 21.17 3.21 -32.96
CA THR A 92 19.92 2.68 -33.51
C THR A 92 18.73 3.12 -32.65
N VAL A 93 17.72 3.63 -33.36
CA VAL A 93 16.43 3.92 -32.73
C VAL A 93 15.56 2.68 -32.88
N GLU A 94 15.19 2.10 -31.75
CA GLU A 94 14.26 0.98 -31.75
C GLU A 94 12.83 1.50 -32.00
N THR A 95 12.17 0.98 -33.01
CA THR A 95 10.78 1.31 -33.31
C THR A 95 9.93 0.06 -33.14
N ASN A 96 8.89 0.15 -32.33
CA ASN A 96 7.90 -0.91 -32.14
C ASN A 96 6.50 -0.38 -32.46
N SER A 97 5.70 -1.19 -33.13
CA SER A 97 4.29 -0.91 -33.41
C SER A 97 3.47 -2.15 -33.05
N GLU A 98 2.52 -1.99 -32.13
CA GLU A 98 1.69 -3.08 -31.61
C GLU A 98 0.21 -2.71 -31.57
N MET A 99 -0.65 -3.73 -31.70
CA MET A 99 -2.09 -3.62 -31.52
C MET A 99 -2.50 -4.23 -30.20
N ILE A 100 -3.09 -3.45 -29.30
CA ILE A 100 -3.62 -3.86 -28.01
C ILE A 100 -5.12 -4.06 -28.16
N MET A 101 -5.53 -5.31 -28.42
CA MET A 101 -6.93 -5.67 -28.66
C MET A 101 -7.73 -5.68 -27.36
N SER A 102 -7.10 -6.06 -26.26
CA SER A 102 -7.68 -6.09 -24.92
C SER A 102 -6.78 -5.36 -23.93
N TRP A 103 -7.37 -4.52 -23.11
CA TRP A 103 -6.67 -3.87 -22.00
C TRP A 103 -6.06 -4.86 -20.99
N LEU A 104 -6.58 -6.12 -20.95
CA LEU A 104 -6.00 -7.18 -20.10
C LEU A 104 -4.58 -7.58 -20.54
N ASP A 105 -4.29 -7.54 -21.84
CA ASP A 105 -3.02 -7.97 -22.42
C ASP A 105 -2.01 -6.83 -22.56
N GLN A 106 -2.39 -5.63 -22.15
CA GLN A 106 -1.54 -4.45 -22.27
C GLN A 106 -0.25 -4.59 -21.43
N LYS A 107 0.88 -4.31 -22.08
CA LYS A 107 2.20 -4.18 -21.45
C LYS A 107 2.53 -2.71 -21.25
N SER A 108 3.26 -2.38 -20.17
CA SER A 108 3.70 -1.01 -19.94
C SER A 108 4.71 -0.56 -20.97
N SER A 109 4.64 0.70 -21.38
CA SER A 109 5.58 1.32 -22.32
C SER A 109 6.97 1.60 -21.69
N THR A 110 7.07 1.69 -20.36
CA THR A 110 8.31 2.07 -19.65
C THR A 110 8.73 1.10 -18.55
N SER A 111 7.98 0.04 -18.34
CA SER A 111 8.20 -0.91 -17.23
C SER A 111 7.85 -2.34 -17.63
N SER A 112 8.02 -2.69 -18.93
CA SER A 112 7.64 -4.00 -19.44
C SER A 112 8.45 -5.13 -18.83
N SER A 113 9.75 -4.91 -18.60
CA SER A 113 10.66 -5.94 -18.09
C SER A 113 10.38 -6.28 -16.62
N ILE A 114 10.15 -5.30 -15.74
CA ILE A 114 9.84 -5.56 -14.33
C ILE A 114 8.43 -6.11 -14.15
N ASN A 115 7.48 -5.70 -15.01
CA ASN A 115 6.12 -6.24 -15.00
C ASN A 115 6.04 -7.70 -15.49
N ALA A 116 7.06 -8.20 -16.18
CA ALA A 116 7.16 -9.60 -16.60
C ALA A 116 7.52 -10.56 -15.45
N ASP A 117 7.83 -10.04 -14.26
CA ASP A 117 8.10 -10.87 -13.08
C ASP A 117 6.87 -11.70 -12.69
N VAL A 118 7.09 -12.99 -12.40
CA VAL A 118 6.03 -13.98 -12.11
C VAL A 118 5.96 -14.37 -10.63
N SER A 119 6.68 -13.67 -9.76
CA SER A 119 6.85 -14.04 -8.35
C SER A 119 5.56 -13.97 -7.53
N PHE A 120 4.62 -13.10 -7.92
CA PHE A 120 3.32 -12.93 -7.26
C PHE A 120 2.20 -13.16 -8.27
N PHE A 121 1.05 -12.54 -8.09
CA PHE A 121 -0.06 -12.54 -9.06
C PHE A 121 0.31 -11.64 -10.27
N SER A 122 1.18 -12.13 -11.14
CA SER A 122 1.82 -11.37 -12.23
C SER A 122 0.84 -10.71 -13.21
N TRP A 123 -0.38 -11.29 -13.34
CA TRP A 123 -1.45 -10.70 -14.15
C TRP A 123 -1.93 -9.34 -13.64
N LEU A 124 -1.60 -8.95 -12.39
CA LEU A 124 -1.91 -7.64 -11.82
C LEU A 124 -0.80 -6.62 -12.03
N ASN A 125 0.39 -7.02 -12.48
CA ASN A 125 1.52 -6.11 -12.68
C ASN A 125 1.12 -4.97 -13.64
N GLY A 126 1.28 -3.73 -13.19
CA GLY A 126 0.93 -2.52 -13.93
C GLY A 126 -0.57 -2.22 -14.07
N LYS A 127 -1.48 -3.06 -13.56
CA LYS A 127 -2.93 -2.90 -13.75
C LYS A 127 -3.52 -1.66 -13.05
N PHE A 128 -2.81 -1.08 -12.10
CA PHE A 128 -3.18 0.16 -11.43
C PHE A 128 -2.35 1.36 -11.91
N SER A 129 -1.53 1.20 -12.96
CA SER A 129 -0.81 2.30 -13.58
C SER A 129 -1.76 3.26 -14.30
N ARG A 130 -1.36 4.52 -14.41
CA ARG A 130 -2.14 5.54 -15.15
C ARG A 130 -2.32 5.16 -16.62
N GLU A 131 -1.31 4.56 -17.24
CA GLU A 131 -1.32 4.08 -18.61
C GLU A 131 -2.40 3.01 -18.80
N HIS A 132 -2.39 1.97 -17.97
CA HIS A 132 -3.39 0.89 -18.04
C HIS A 132 -4.82 1.40 -17.81
N GLN A 133 -5.01 2.26 -16.79
CA GLN A 133 -6.33 2.83 -16.50
C GLN A 133 -6.88 3.67 -17.66
N ARG A 134 -6.00 4.43 -18.35
CA ARG A 134 -6.37 5.19 -19.55
C ARG A 134 -6.82 4.26 -20.68
N ILE A 135 -6.01 3.25 -21.01
CA ILE A 135 -6.31 2.29 -22.09
C ILE A 135 -7.64 1.58 -21.80
N LYS A 136 -7.80 1.03 -20.60
CA LYS A 136 -9.07 0.38 -20.19
C LYS A 136 -10.27 1.30 -20.33
N THR A 137 -10.13 2.55 -19.88
CA THR A 137 -11.23 3.52 -19.94
C THR A 137 -11.67 3.82 -21.37
N HIS A 138 -10.73 4.08 -22.28
CA HIS A 138 -11.04 4.35 -23.69
C HIS A 138 -11.57 3.10 -24.41
N GLN A 139 -10.93 1.94 -24.24
CA GLN A 139 -11.40 0.70 -24.87
C GLN A 139 -12.83 0.35 -24.46
N VAL A 140 -13.17 0.48 -23.18
CA VAL A 140 -14.50 0.14 -22.69
C VAL A 140 -15.56 1.19 -23.04
N LYS A 141 -15.27 2.49 -22.83
CA LYS A 141 -16.26 3.55 -23.05
C LYS A 141 -16.52 3.86 -24.52
N GLU A 142 -15.51 3.72 -25.37
CA GLU A 142 -15.57 4.09 -26.78
C GLU A 142 -15.67 2.88 -27.70
N SER A 143 -15.73 1.65 -27.15
CA SER A 143 -15.66 0.39 -27.91
C SER A 143 -14.51 0.43 -28.90
N SER A 144 -13.30 0.73 -28.40
CA SER A 144 -12.11 0.94 -29.22
C SER A 144 -11.04 -0.13 -28.96
N VAL A 145 -10.12 -0.25 -29.90
CA VAL A 145 -8.84 -0.94 -29.74
C VAL A 145 -7.71 0.09 -29.73
N THR A 146 -6.58 -0.24 -29.14
CA THR A 146 -5.46 0.69 -29.04
C THR A 146 -4.34 0.25 -29.97
N SER A 147 -3.88 1.15 -30.82
CA SER A 147 -2.64 0.99 -31.58
C SER A 147 -1.56 1.83 -30.90
N ARG A 148 -0.43 1.21 -30.56
CA ARG A 148 0.71 1.88 -29.94
C ARG A 148 1.91 1.83 -30.87
N VAL A 149 2.49 2.99 -31.13
CA VAL A 149 3.79 3.13 -31.78
C VAL A 149 4.76 3.72 -30.78
N GLN A 150 5.89 3.07 -30.58
CA GLN A 150 6.91 3.48 -29.62
C GLN A 150 8.27 3.56 -30.30
N VAL A 151 8.96 4.67 -30.09
CA VAL A 151 10.34 4.89 -30.51
C VAL A 151 11.19 5.05 -29.26
N ARG A 152 12.25 4.26 -29.12
CA ARG A 152 13.18 4.28 -27.99
C ARG A 152 14.57 4.71 -28.45
N ASN A 153 15.14 5.66 -27.74
CA ASN A 153 16.53 6.07 -27.86
C ASN A 153 17.25 5.74 -26.55
N ARG A 154 17.83 4.53 -26.46
CA ARG A 154 18.56 4.05 -25.31
C ARG A 154 20.01 4.50 -25.40
N LEU A 155 20.51 5.17 -24.35
CA LEU A 155 21.91 5.61 -24.27
C LEU A 155 22.75 4.75 -23.33
N TYR A 156 22.16 4.36 -22.20
CA TYR A 156 22.86 3.54 -21.20
C TYR A 156 21.97 2.45 -20.65
N THR A 157 22.59 1.34 -20.27
CA THR A 157 22.02 0.38 -19.34
C THR A 157 22.77 0.47 -18.02
N VAL A 158 22.11 0.88 -16.94
CA VAL A 158 22.66 1.05 -15.61
C VAL A 158 22.25 -0.14 -14.75
N LYS A 159 23.23 -0.85 -14.18
CA LYS A 159 23.00 -2.04 -13.37
C LYS A 159 23.61 -1.88 -12.00
N ALA A 160 22.89 -2.32 -10.96
CA ALA A 160 23.44 -2.44 -9.62
C ALA A 160 24.35 -3.66 -9.52
N TYR A 161 25.42 -3.57 -8.73
CA TYR A 161 26.18 -4.75 -8.34
C TYR A 161 25.31 -5.64 -7.44
N PRO A 162 25.45 -6.98 -7.51
CA PRO A 162 24.60 -7.90 -6.73
C PRO A 162 24.65 -7.68 -5.22
N ASN A 163 25.80 -7.28 -4.70
CA ASN A 163 26.07 -7.08 -3.27
C ASN A 163 26.23 -5.60 -2.95
N PHE A 164 25.18 -4.83 -3.13
CA PHE A 164 25.17 -3.41 -2.77
C PHE A 164 24.83 -3.20 -1.28
N PRO A 165 25.39 -2.16 -0.63
CA PRO A 165 25.01 -1.78 0.72
C PRO A 165 23.57 -1.24 0.75
N LEU A 166 22.85 -1.52 1.84
CA LEU A 166 21.48 -1.06 2.03
C LEU A 166 21.42 0.39 2.52
N ASP A 167 20.37 1.09 2.14
CA ASP A 167 20.00 2.36 2.74
C ASP A 167 19.71 2.16 4.24
N SER A 168 20.22 3.04 5.08
CA SER A 168 20.13 2.91 6.54
C SER A 168 18.69 2.93 7.06
N ARG A 169 17.78 3.66 6.41
CA ARG A 169 16.37 3.71 6.81
C ARG A 169 15.64 2.42 6.44
N PHE A 170 15.98 1.86 5.27
CA PHE A 170 15.46 0.57 4.87
C PHE A 170 15.94 -0.52 5.83
N ALA A 171 17.24 -0.57 6.13
CA ALA A 171 17.82 -1.54 7.05
C ALA A 171 17.18 -1.44 8.44
N GLN A 172 17.01 -0.23 8.97
CA GLN A 172 16.37 -0.01 10.27
C GLN A 172 14.93 -0.57 10.31
N GLN A 173 14.11 -0.31 9.27
CA GLN A 173 12.74 -0.84 9.24
C GLN A 173 12.72 -2.38 9.17
N VAL A 174 13.67 -2.97 8.48
CA VAL A 174 13.84 -4.43 8.42
C VAL A 174 14.24 -5.00 9.78
N GLU A 175 15.14 -4.34 10.51
CA GLU A 175 15.54 -4.71 11.87
C GLU A 175 14.36 -4.63 12.85
N GLU A 176 13.51 -3.60 12.74
CA GLU A 176 12.28 -3.47 13.55
C GLU A 176 11.33 -4.68 13.33
N ILE A 177 11.22 -5.20 12.10
CA ILE A 177 10.45 -6.42 11.82
C ILE A 177 11.11 -7.64 12.45
N ALA A 178 12.44 -7.76 12.33
CA ALA A 178 13.21 -8.85 12.91
C ALA A 178 13.07 -8.89 14.44
N ASP A 179 13.10 -7.73 15.10
CA ASP A 179 12.88 -7.59 16.54
C ASP A 179 11.45 -8.04 16.92
N ALA A 180 10.43 -7.63 16.16
CA ALA A 180 9.06 -8.05 16.40
C ALA A 180 8.87 -9.57 16.24
N ILE A 181 9.53 -10.20 15.25
CA ILE A 181 9.51 -11.66 15.07
C ILE A 181 10.23 -12.37 16.22
N THR A 182 11.36 -11.85 16.66
CA THR A 182 12.16 -12.42 17.76
C THR A 182 11.39 -12.42 19.08
N ASN A 183 10.57 -11.38 19.28
CA ASN A 183 9.75 -11.20 20.48
C ASN A 183 8.36 -11.85 20.36
N ASP A 184 8.13 -12.73 19.38
CA ASP A 184 6.85 -13.39 19.11
C ASP A 184 5.64 -12.42 18.93
N GLN A 185 5.92 -11.15 18.58
CA GLN A 185 4.92 -10.12 18.35
C GLN A 185 4.39 -10.22 16.90
N THR A 186 3.73 -11.34 16.58
CA THR A 186 3.28 -11.69 15.22
C THR A 186 2.46 -10.56 14.57
N ARG A 187 1.53 -9.96 15.31
CA ARG A 187 0.69 -8.87 14.79
C ARG A 187 1.51 -7.62 14.44
N LEU A 188 2.49 -7.27 15.28
CA LEU A 188 3.39 -6.15 15.01
C LEU A 188 4.29 -6.45 13.81
N ALA A 189 4.85 -7.65 13.73
CA ALA A 189 5.67 -8.07 12.60
C ALA A 189 4.90 -7.99 11.26
N THR A 190 3.63 -8.45 11.25
CA THR A 190 2.76 -8.33 10.07
C THR A 190 2.52 -6.87 9.69
N TYR A 191 2.12 -6.03 10.67
CA TYR A 191 1.89 -4.60 10.44
C TYR A 191 3.13 -3.89 9.89
N LEU A 192 4.31 -4.15 10.47
CA LEU A 192 5.58 -3.54 10.02
C LEU A 192 5.99 -4.06 8.63
N SER A 193 5.78 -5.34 8.32
CA SER A 193 6.02 -5.89 6.99
C SER A 193 5.10 -5.26 5.93
N GLU A 194 3.83 -5.08 6.24
CA GLU A 194 2.89 -4.36 5.38
C GLU A 194 3.29 -2.89 5.19
N LYS A 195 3.77 -2.23 6.25
CA LYS A 195 4.31 -0.87 6.18
C LYS A 195 5.57 -0.79 5.31
N LEU A 196 6.44 -1.80 5.37
CA LEU A 196 7.62 -1.88 4.50
C LEU A 196 7.21 -1.92 3.02
N ILE A 197 6.16 -2.70 2.67
CA ILE A 197 5.60 -2.71 1.31
C ILE A 197 5.00 -1.34 0.92
N LEU A 198 4.36 -0.64 1.86
CA LEU A 198 3.87 0.73 1.61
C LEU A 198 5.01 1.69 1.27
N ASP A 199 6.14 1.61 1.98
CA ASP A 199 7.24 2.58 1.88
C ASP A 199 8.20 2.26 0.72
N TYR A 200 8.42 0.97 0.39
CA TYR A 200 9.42 0.53 -0.60
C TYR A 200 8.84 -0.26 -1.77
N GLY A 201 7.54 -0.56 -1.77
CA GLY A 201 6.90 -1.32 -2.84
C GLY A 201 7.16 -2.82 -2.77
N THR A 202 6.90 -3.50 -3.87
CA THR A 202 6.94 -4.97 -3.98
C THR A 202 8.26 -5.50 -4.54
N HIS A 203 9.00 -4.67 -5.27
CA HIS A 203 10.24 -5.01 -5.97
C HIS A 203 11.34 -3.98 -5.70
N VAL A 204 12.58 -4.39 -5.96
CA VAL A 204 13.75 -3.50 -6.01
C VAL A 204 14.25 -3.47 -7.44
N ILE A 205 14.46 -2.27 -7.98
CA ILE A 205 15.00 -2.06 -9.32
C ILE A 205 16.50 -2.40 -9.29
N THR A 206 16.91 -3.39 -10.08
CA THR A 206 18.31 -3.82 -10.19
C THR A 206 18.97 -3.35 -11.47
N SER A 207 18.19 -3.01 -12.49
CA SER A 207 18.68 -2.48 -13.75
C SER A 207 17.69 -1.49 -14.34
N VAL A 208 18.19 -0.43 -14.96
CA VAL A 208 17.40 0.55 -15.71
C VAL A 208 18.01 0.78 -17.08
N GLU A 209 17.16 0.94 -18.08
CA GLU A 209 17.55 1.48 -19.39
C GLU A 209 17.35 2.99 -19.36
N ALA A 210 18.44 3.73 -19.46
CA ALA A 210 18.45 5.19 -19.45
C ALA A 210 18.47 5.74 -20.88
N GLY A 211 17.53 6.61 -21.16
CA GLY A 211 17.36 7.18 -22.50
C GLY A 211 16.14 8.07 -22.61
N ALA A 212 15.51 8.07 -23.77
CA ALA A 212 14.21 8.70 -23.98
C ALA A 212 13.31 7.79 -24.83
N SER A 213 12.01 7.94 -24.67
CA SER A 213 11.00 7.19 -25.43
C SER A 213 9.88 8.12 -25.87
N LEU A 214 9.48 7.99 -27.14
CA LEU A 214 8.34 8.69 -27.71
C LEU A 214 7.25 7.66 -28.02
N VAL A 215 6.07 7.83 -27.42
CA VAL A 215 4.96 6.87 -27.51
C VAL A 215 3.74 7.56 -28.09
N GLN A 216 3.18 7.03 -29.15
CA GLN A 216 1.86 7.39 -29.66
C GLN A 216 0.87 6.27 -29.39
N GLU A 217 -0.28 6.61 -28.81
CA GLU A 217 -1.43 5.74 -28.64
C GLU A 217 -2.60 6.31 -29.46
N ASP A 218 -3.07 5.54 -30.43
CA ASP A 218 -4.27 5.84 -31.20
C ASP A 218 -5.37 4.86 -30.82
N TYR A 219 -6.55 5.37 -30.49
CA TYR A 219 -7.73 4.58 -30.14
C TYR A 219 -8.63 4.51 -31.37
N LEU A 220 -8.83 3.30 -31.89
CA LEU A 220 -9.56 3.04 -33.13
C LEU A 220 -10.91 2.38 -32.82
N LYS A 221 -11.95 2.78 -33.51
CA LYS A 221 -13.27 2.13 -33.41
C LYS A 221 -13.17 0.64 -33.68
N MET A 222 -13.64 -0.20 -32.77
CA MET A 222 -13.68 -1.66 -32.95
C MET A 222 -14.46 -2.03 -34.24
N SER A 223 -15.54 -1.30 -34.53
CA SER A 223 -16.33 -1.50 -35.77
C SER A 223 -15.54 -1.31 -37.05
N TYR A 224 -14.49 -0.49 -37.04
CA TYR A 224 -13.61 -0.29 -38.20
C TYR A 224 -12.78 -1.56 -38.48
N ILE A 225 -12.24 -2.17 -37.43
CA ILE A 225 -11.46 -3.41 -37.52
C ILE A 225 -12.34 -4.57 -38.00
N LEU A 226 -13.50 -4.75 -37.38
CA LEU A 226 -14.41 -5.87 -37.63
C LEU A 226 -15.07 -5.79 -39.03
N LYS A 227 -15.57 -4.61 -39.43
CA LYS A 227 -16.27 -4.46 -40.72
C LYS A 227 -15.39 -4.69 -41.92
N ASN A 228 -14.11 -4.34 -41.83
CA ASN A 228 -13.21 -4.41 -42.95
C ASN A 228 -12.37 -5.70 -42.96
N GLN A 229 -12.55 -6.60 -41.99
CA GLN A 229 -11.72 -7.80 -41.80
C GLN A 229 -10.23 -7.47 -41.91
N LEU A 230 -9.83 -6.35 -41.34
CA LEU A 230 -8.48 -5.81 -41.50
C LEU A 230 -7.47 -6.73 -40.83
N ASP A 231 -6.42 -7.03 -41.54
CA ASP A 231 -5.25 -7.63 -40.91
C ASP A 231 -4.60 -6.63 -39.94
N LEU A 232 -4.39 -7.08 -38.71
CA LEU A 232 -3.84 -6.26 -37.62
C LEU A 232 -2.45 -5.72 -37.96
N SER A 233 -1.68 -6.45 -38.79
CA SER A 233 -0.37 -6.00 -39.28
C SER A 233 -0.49 -4.77 -40.16
N SER A 234 -1.50 -4.74 -41.04
CA SER A 234 -1.77 -3.59 -41.92
C SER A 234 -2.24 -2.36 -41.14
N VAL A 235 -3.02 -2.55 -40.07
CA VAL A 235 -3.45 -1.47 -39.17
C VAL A 235 -2.24 -0.93 -38.39
N SER A 236 -1.39 -1.82 -37.87
CA SER A 236 -0.16 -1.47 -37.15
C SER A 236 0.81 -0.69 -38.08
N ALA A 237 0.96 -1.11 -39.33
CA ALA A 237 1.75 -0.37 -40.34
C ALA A 237 1.17 1.03 -40.59
N SER A 238 -0.17 1.16 -40.70
CA SER A 238 -0.84 2.46 -40.90
C SER A 238 -0.63 3.38 -39.66
N ALA A 239 -0.61 2.82 -38.45
CA ALA A 239 -0.25 3.55 -37.25
C ALA A 239 1.18 4.07 -37.31
N GLY A 240 2.13 3.23 -37.71
CA GLY A 240 3.53 3.62 -37.93
C GLY A 240 3.65 4.77 -38.91
N PHE A 241 3.00 4.67 -40.09
CA PHE A 241 2.97 5.76 -41.06
C PHE A 241 2.37 7.05 -40.49
N ASN A 242 1.26 6.98 -39.78
CA ASN A 242 0.63 8.15 -39.15
C ASN A 242 1.55 8.80 -38.10
N PHE A 243 2.28 8.01 -37.34
CA PHE A 243 3.28 8.50 -36.40
C PHE A 243 4.42 9.22 -37.13
N PHE A 244 5.04 8.58 -38.11
CA PHE A 244 6.17 9.14 -38.83
C PHE A 244 5.81 10.34 -39.75
N ASP A 245 4.56 10.47 -40.16
CA ASP A 245 4.06 11.68 -40.84
C ASP A 245 3.97 12.87 -39.86
N LYS A 246 3.61 12.61 -38.58
CA LYS A 246 3.59 13.62 -37.53
C LYS A 246 4.98 13.99 -37.05
N VAL A 247 5.86 13.00 -36.86
CA VAL A 247 7.26 13.13 -36.47
C VAL A 247 8.08 13.09 -37.76
N LYS A 248 8.40 14.21 -38.36
CA LYS A 248 9.19 14.26 -39.63
C LYS A 248 10.51 13.53 -39.42
N LEU A 249 10.65 12.35 -40.01
CA LEU A 249 11.89 11.54 -39.97
C LEU A 249 13.07 12.23 -40.63
N ASP A 250 12.80 12.94 -41.74
CA ASP A 250 13.78 13.67 -42.55
C ASP A 250 13.08 14.87 -43.19
N PRO A 251 13.70 16.06 -43.26
CA PRO A 251 13.17 17.19 -44.01
C PRO A 251 12.88 16.89 -45.48
N SER A 252 13.55 15.88 -46.05
CA SER A 252 13.34 15.41 -47.41
C SER A 252 12.27 14.30 -47.52
N TYR A 253 11.72 13.79 -46.42
CA TYR A 253 10.65 12.79 -46.48
C TYR A 253 9.34 13.47 -46.90
N ASN A 254 9.14 13.55 -48.22
CA ASN A 254 7.85 13.85 -48.78
C ASN A 254 6.94 12.66 -48.50
N GLY A 255 5.98 12.84 -47.58
CA GLY A 255 5.07 11.82 -47.11
C GLY A 255 4.63 10.89 -48.25
N GLY A 256 4.98 9.60 -48.12
CA GLY A 256 4.66 8.58 -49.12
C GLY A 256 3.18 8.64 -49.46
N GLN A 257 2.81 8.23 -50.66
CA GLN A 257 1.44 8.25 -51.17
C GLN A 257 0.44 7.88 -50.06
N LYS A 258 -0.46 8.80 -49.75
CA LYS A 258 -1.57 8.54 -48.81
C LYS A 258 -2.40 7.40 -49.39
N THR A 259 -2.14 6.20 -48.94
CA THR A 259 -2.94 5.05 -49.33
C THR A 259 -4.35 5.23 -48.78
N SER A 260 -5.34 4.66 -49.45
CA SER A 260 -6.74 4.66 -48.97
C SER A 260 -6.85 4.10 -47.55
N LEU A 261 -5.96 3.19 -47.14
CA LEU A 261 -5.85 2.63 -45.80
C LEU A 261 -5.44 3.68 -44.76
N ASN A 262 -4.47 4.55 -45.06
CA ASN A 262 -4.04 5.60 -44.12
C ASN A 262 -5.12 6.66 -43.92
N SER A 263 -5.85 7.04 -44.96
CA SER A 263 -6.99 7.96 -44.83
C SER A 263 -8.13 7.35 -44.05
N SER A 264 -8.40 6.05 -44.25
CA SER A 264 -9.40 5.30 -43.51
C SER A 264 -8.99 5.13 -42.04
N TYR A 265 -7.71 4.86 -41.75
CA TYR A 265 -7.17 4.78 -40.39
C TYR A 265 -7.39 6.09 -39.65
N GLN A 266 -6.97 7.23 -40.18
CA GLN A 266 -7.14 8.55 -39.57
C GLN A 266 -8.61 8.90 -39.32
N GLY A 267 -9.52 8.55 -40.21
CA GLY A 267 -10.96 8.80 -40.05
C GLY A 267 -11.65 7.97 -38.95
N ASN A 268 -11.00 6.92 -38.48
CA ASN A 268 -11.55 6.03 -37.46
C ASN A 268 -10.86 6.14 -36.08
N ILE A 269 -9.94 7.09 -35.89
CA ILE A 269 -9.34 7.42 -34.59
C ILE A 269 -10.38 8.16 -33.76
N THR A 270 -10.69 7.65 -32.58
CA THR A 270 -11.56 8.32 -31.60
C THR A 270 -10.76 9.24 -30.68
N TYR A 271 -9.55 8.83 -30.30
CA TYR A 271 -8.62 9.59 -29.48
C TYR A 271 -7.18 9.26 -29.88
N SER A 272 -6.29 10.24 -29.80
CA SER A 272 -4.86 10.08 -30.08
C SER A 272 -4.04 10.85 -29.05
N LEU A 273 -3.01 10.20 -28.52
CA LEU A 273 -2.11 10.77 -27.53
C LEU A 273 -0.66 10.50 -27.95
N ILE A 274 0.18 11.54 -27.90
CA ILE A 274 1.63 11.40 -28.05
C ILE A 274 2.28 11.85 -26.75
N GLN A 275 3.15 11.02 -26.18
CA GLN A 275 3.88 11.28 -24.95
C GLN A 275 5.37 11.14 -25.19
N SER A 276 6.15 12.10 -24.67
CA SER A 276 7.60 12.01 -24.57
C SER A 276 7.98 11.66 -23.14
N HIS A 277 8.70 10.56 -22.98
CA HIS A 277 9.35 10.17 -21.72
C HIS A 277 10.83 10.47 -21.88
N GLY A 278 11.32 11.52 -21.25
CA GLY A 278 12.65 12.04 -21.50
C GLY A 278 12.80 12.79 -22.83
N GLY A 279 13.99 13.33 -23.07
CA GLY A 279 14.22 14.22 -24.19
C GLY A 279 13.40 15.51 -24.13
N ALA A 280 13.28 16.21 -25.24
CA ALA A 280 12.41 17.39 -25.35
C ALA A 280 10.93 16.98 -25.48
N LEU A 281 10.04 17.88 -25.04
CA LEU A 281 8.60 17.71 -25.27
C LEU A 281 8.32 17.70 -26.77
N PHE A 282 7.56 16.69 -27.20
CA PHE A 282 7.14 16.59 -28.58
C PHE A 282 6.20 17.75 -28.97
N TYR A 283 6.45 18.33 -30.14
CA TYR A 283 5.55 19.30 -30.79
C TYR A 283 5.41 18.97 -32.29
N PRO A 284 4.27 19.27 -32.91
CA PRO A 284 4.07 19.02 -34.35
C PRO A 284 5.15 19.68 -35.21
N GLY A 285 5.80 18.89 -36.06
CA GLY A 285 6.91 19.35 -36.90
C GLY A 285 8.31 19.19 -36.33
N MET A 286 8.43 18.67 -35.10
CA MET A 286 9.71 18.26 -34.53
C MET A 286 10.29 17.08 -35.32
N THR A 287 11.58 17.17 -35.67
CA THR A 287 12.26 16.05 -36.35
C THR A 287 12.72 15.01 -35.33
N LEU A 288 12.73 13.72 -35.72
CA LEU A 288 13.21 12.66 -34.86
C LEU A 288 14.67 12.90 -34.43
N GLN A 289 15.51 13.42 -35.34
CA GLN A 289 16.90 13.75 -35.05
C GLN A 289 17.00 14.79 -33.92
N LYS A 290 16.23 15.89 -33.97
CA LYS A 290 16.23 16.91 -32.89
C LYS A 290 15.79 16.33 -31.58
N TRP A 291 14.81 15.41 -31.58
CA TRP A 291 14.36 14.76 -30.37
C TRP A 291 15.47 13.83 -29.82
N GLN A 292 16.15 13.06 -30.69
CA GLN A 292 17.28 12.22 -30.29
C GLN A 292 18.42 13.03 -29.66
N GLU A 293 18.82 14.13 -30.29
CA GLU A 293 19.86 15.05 -29.80
C GLU A 293 19.49 15.62 -28.42
N SER A 294 18.20 15.83 -28.15
CA SER A 294 17.72 16.31 -26.85
C SER A 294 17.75 15.29 -25.75
N THR A 295 17.92 13.99 -26.05
CA THR A 295 17.90 12.90 -25.06
C THR A 295 19.00 13.07 -24.01
N LEU A 296 20.19 13.50 -24.41
CA LEU A 296 21.33 13.73 -23.50
C LEU A 296 21.02 14.75 -22.39
N ASN A 297 20.14 15.70 -22.66
CA ASN A 297 19.79 16.75 -21.72
C ASN A 297 18.69 16.37 -20.73
N ASN A 298 17.97 15.27 -20.98
CA ASN A 298 16.86 14.82 -20.15
C ASN A 298 16.68 13.30 -20.26
N LEU A 299 17.57 12.56 -19.60
CA LEU A 299 17.50 11.11 -19.48
C LEU A 299 16.44 10.69 -18.51
N VAL A 300 15.68 9.66 -18.88
CA VAL A 300 14.74 8.98 -17.98
C VAL A 300 14.88 7.48 -18.08
N ALA A 301 14.34 6.75 -17.12
CA ALA A 301 14.24 5.30 -17.22
C ALA A 301 13.14 4.93 -18.22
N ILE A 302 13.53 4.35 -19.36
CA ILE A 302 12.63 3.89 -20.43
C ILE A 302 12.23 2.42 -20.31
N ASP A 303 12.97 1.64 -19.55
CA ASP A 303 12.57 0.34 -19.02
C ASP A 303 13.28 0.05 -17.70
N ARG A 304 12.74 -0.87 -16.93
CA ARG A 304 13.23 -1.26 -15.60
C ARG A 304 13.18 -2.77 -15.47
N SER A 305 14.22 -3.34 -14.84
CA SER A 305 14.24 -4.73 -14.39
C SER A 305 14.50 -4.77 -12.89
N GLY A 306 13.91 -5.71 -12.20
CA GLY A 306 14.03 -5.81 -10.75
C GLY A 306 13.75 -7.21 -10.24
N LEU A 307 13.87 -7.37 -8.94
CA LEU A 307 13.59 -8.59 -8.21
C LEU A 307 12.64 -8.28 -7.05
N PRO A 308 11.84 -9.25 -6.60
CA PRO A 308 10.98 -9.08 -5.43
C PRO A 308 11.77 -8.61 -4.20
N LEU A 309 11.20 -7.67 -3.45
CA LEU A 309 11.84 -7.02 -2.30
C LEU A 309 12.40 -8.03 -1.29
N HIS A 310 11.66 -9.12 -1.02
CA HIS A 310 12.07 -10.13 -0.03
C HIS A 310 13.31 -10.93 -0.44
N TYR A 311 13.76 -10.91 -1.71
CA TYR A 311 15.01 -11.56 -2.14
C TYR A 311 16.25 -10.87 -1.58
N PHE A 312 16.14 -9.58 -1.26
CA PHE A 312 17.21 -8.79 -0.65
C PHE A 312 17.31 -9.00 0.87
N LEU A 313 16.37 -9.75 1.46
CA LEU A 313 16.39 -10.13 2.86
C LEU A 313 17.05 -11.52 2.99
N ASN A 314 18.35 -11.55 2.97
CA ASN A 314 19.15 -12.77 2.98
C ASN A 314 20.37 -12.64 3.92
N PRO A 315 21.03 -13.76 4.29
CA PRO A 315 22.14 -13.72 5.25
C PRO A 315 23.36 -12.89 4.79
N SER A 316 23.56 -12.70 3.49
CA SER A 316 24.65 -11.86 2.98
C SER A 316 24.36 -10.38 3.18
N THR A 317 23.10 -10.00 3.14
CA THR A 317 22.64 -8.61 3.31
C THR A 317 22.53 -8.24 4.80
N PHE A 318 22.17 -9.23 5.65
CA PHE A 318 22.03 -9.07 7.10
C PHE A 318 22.88 -10.08 7.86
N PRO A 319 24.23 -9.94 7.85
CA PRO A 319 25.14 -10.92 8.45
C PRO A 319 25.02 -10.99 9.98
N ASP A 320 24.54 -9.93 10.62
CA ASP A 320 24.39 -9.86 12.08
C ASP A 320 23.09 -10.52 12.58
N ILE A 321 22.18 -10.91 11.67
CA ILE A 321 20.94 -11.59 11.97
C ILE A 321 21.09 -13.09 11.69
N SER A 322 20.56 -13.94 12.60
CA SER A 322 20.63 -15.40 12.39
C SER A 322 19.88 -15.81 11.11
N GLU A 323 20.43 -16.79 10.39
CA GLU A 323 19.84 -17.28 9.12
C GLU A 323 18.37 -17.70 9.27
N ALA A 324 18.03 -18.35 10.39
CA ALA A 324 16.66 -18.77 10.67
C ALA A 324 15.72 -17.57 10.81
N LEU A 325 16.18 -16.47 11.42
CA LEU A 325 15.39 -15.24 11.59
C LEU A 325 15.28 -14.48 10.26
N VAL A 326 16.35 -14.41 9.47
CA VAL A 326 16.33 -13.79 8.13
C VAL A 326 15.33 -14.50 7.21
N ARG A 327 15.26 -15.84 7.27
CA ARG A 327 14.25 -16.60 6.49
C ARG A 327 12.82 -16.29 6.93
N LYS A 328 12.55 -16.17 8.24
CA LYS A 328 11.22 -15.77 8.76
C LYS A 328 10.86 -14.34 8.34
N LEU A 329 11.85 -13.46 8.38
CA LEU A 329 11.71 -12.07 7.96
C LEU A 329 11.35 -11.97 6.47
N ALA A 330 12.11 -12.64 5.60
CA ALA A 330 11.84 -12.70 4.16
C ALA A 330 10.44 -13.27 3.86
N LEU A 331 10.03 -14.31 4.60
CA LEU A 331 8.69 -14.88 4.48
C LEU A 331 7.60 -13.89 4.90
N SER A 332 7.78 -13.18 6.02
CA SER A 332 6.81 -12.17 6.49
C SER A 332 6.61 -11.04 5.47
N VAL A 333 7.70 -10.54 4.90
CA VAL A 333 7.64 -9.48 3.87
C VAL A 333 7.05 -10.03 2.55
N SER A 334 7.37 -11.27 2.17
CA SER A 334 6.75 -11.92 1.01
C SER A 334 5.24 -12.06 1.18
N GLN A 335 4.79 -12.48 2.36
CA GLN A 335 3.35 -12.60 2.68
C GLN A 335 2.65 -11.23 2.66
N ALA A 336 3.31 -10.18 3.15
CA ALA A 336 2.77 -8.82 3.07
C ALA A 336 2.61 -8.33 1.62
N ALA A 337 3.60 -8.62 0.76
CA ALA A 337 3.50 -8.33 -0.67
C ALA A 337 2.36 -9.14 -1.33
N GLU A 338 2.28 -10.45 -1.06
CA GLU A 338 1.19 -11.31 -1.56
C GLU A 338 -0.19 -10.80 -1.12
N GLN A 339 -0.33 -10.37 0.12
CA GLN A 339 -1.56 -9.77 0.63
C GLN A 339 -1.92 -8.49 -0.11
N TYR A 340 -0.94 -7.66 -0.46
CA TYR A 340 -1.13 -6.45 -1.26
C TYR A 340 -1.71 -6.77 -2.65
N TYR A 341 -1.21 -7.80 -3.32
CA TYR A 341 -1.76 -8.28 -4.59
C TYR A 341 -3.17 -8.86 -4.41
N LYS A 342 -3.37 -9.70 -3.40
CA LYS A 342 -4.66 -10.34 -3.10
C LYS A 342 -5.78 -9.33 -2.86
N VAL A 343 -5.51 -8.32 -2.03
CA VAL A 343 -6.48 -7.27 -1.69
C VAL A 343 -6.92 -6.50 -2.93
N ASN A 344 -6.02 -6.35 -3.90
CA ASN A 344 -6.26 -5.61 -5.13
C ASN A 344 -6.71 -6.48 -6.31
N THR A 345 -6.88 -7.79 -6.10
CA THR A 345 -7.49 -8.68 -7.09
C THR A 345 -9.00 -8.52 -7.09
N ILE A 346 -9.57 -8.17 -8.23
CA ILE A 346 -11.02 -7.97 -8.43
C ILE A 346 -11.45 -8.89 -9.58
N PRO A 347 -11.85 -10.15 -9.29
CA PRO A 347 -12.34 -11.06 -10.32
C PRO A 347 -13.73 -10.64 -10.80
N GLY A 348 -14.05 -10.97 -12.04
CA GLY A 348 -15.35 -10.71 -12.65
C GLY A 348 -15.33 -10.91 -14.16
N CYS A 349 -16.50 -10.80 -14.78
CA CYS A 349 -16.61 -10.83 -16.23
C CYS A 349 -15.94 -9.62 -16.86
N VAL A 350 -14.98 -9.83 -17.74
CA VAL A 350 -14.20 -8.79 -18.42
C VAL A 350 -14.57 -8.60 -19.90
N ASN A 351 -15.49 -9.40 -20.43
CA ASN A 351 -15.99 -9.24 -21.79
C ASN A 351 -17.02 -8.10 -21.85
N VAL A 352 -16.66 -7.02 -22.58
CA VAL A 352 -17.45 -5.79 -22.70
C VAL A 352 -18.83 -6.04 -23.31
N ASP A 353 -18.99 -7.06 -24.16
CA ASP A 353 -20.24 -7.39 -24.83
C ASP A 353 -21.18 -8.25 -23.95
N SER A 354 -20.71 -8.72 -22.80
CA SER A 354 -21.51 -9.52 -21.87
C SER A 354 -22.46 -8.65 -21.05
N LYS A 355 -23.67 -9.15 -20.80
CA LYS A 355 -24.66 -8.44 -19.96
C LYS A 355 -24.20 -8.22 -18.53
N ASN A 356 -23.31 -9.06 -18.05
CA ASN A 356 -22.74 -9.04 -16.72
C ASN A 356 -21.32 -8.50 -16.68
N PHE A 357 -20.88 -7.75 -17.69
CA PHE A 357 -19.59 -7.10 -17.71
C PHE A 357 -19.33 -6.31 -16.42
N ASN A 358 -18.17 -6.52 -15.81
CA ASN A 358 -17.75 -5.81 -14.61
C ASN A 358 -16.58 -4.86 -14.93
N PHE A 359 -16.88 -3.57 -15.08
CA PHE A 359 -15.87 -2.55 -15.38
C PHE A 359 -14.73 -2.50 -14.34
N GLN A 360 -14.97 -2.88 -13.10
CA GLN A 360 -13.96 -2.86 -12.04
C GLN A 360 -13.07 -4.11 -12.04
N ALA A 361 -13.51 -5.21 -12.66
CA ALA A 361 -12.72 -6.44 -12.70
C ALA A 361 -11.37 -6.20 -13.36
N ASN A 362 -10.32 -6.80 -12.79
CA ASN A 362 -8.98 -6.82 -13.34
C ASN A 362 -8.47 -8.24 -13.64
N VAL A 363 -9.27 -9.24 -13.30
CA VAL A 363 -9.05 -10.66 -13.61
C VAL A 363 -10.35 -11.25 -14.12
N ASP A 364 -10.26 -12.03 -15.22
CA ASP A 364 -11.40 -12.79 -15.73
C ASP A 364 -11.63 -14.01 -14.84
N ASP A 365 -12.83 -14.13 -14.30
CA ASP A 365 -13.27 -15.28 -13.50
C ASP A 365 -14.12 -16.26 -14.29
N VAL A 366 -14.18 -16.08 -15.61
CA VAL A 366 -14.97 -16.92 -16.55
C VAL A 366 -16.48 -16.89 -16.25
N SER A 367 -16.97 -15.85 -15.59
CA SER A 367 -18.39 -15.72 -15.19
C SER A 367 -19.26 -15.00 -16.22
N CYS A 368 -18.76 -14.74 -17.43
CA CYS A 368 -19.44 -13.99 -18.49
C CYS A 368 -20.69 -14.72 -19.02
N GLU A 369 -21.83 -14.56 -18.36
CA GLU A 369 -23.12 -15.15 -18.76
C GLU A 369 -24.31 -14.20 -18.47
N GLY A 370 -25.53 -14.56 -18.87
CA GLY A 370 -26.75 -13.75 -18.71
C GLY A 370 -27.39 -13.83 -17.31
N PRO A 371 -28.28 -12.90 -16.91
CA PRO A 371 -28.65 -12.63 -15.52
C PRO A 371 -29.62 -13.64 -14.88
N ILE A 372 -29.44 -13.92 -13.58
CA ILE A 372 -30.41 -14.55 -12.67
C ILE A 372 -30.69 -13.58 -11.51
N THR A 373 -31.97 -13.44 -11.14
CA THR A 373 -32.40 -12.63 -9.99
C THR A 373 -32.93 -13.53 -8.88
N ASN A 374 -32.23 -13.60 -7.74
CA ASN A 374 -32.76 -14.15 -6.49
C ASN A 374 -32.33 -13.28 -5.32
N LEU A 375 -33.33 -12.71 -4.64
CA LEU A 375 -33.15 -12.00 -3.38
C LEU A 375 -33.19 -13.02 -2.25
N SER A 376 -32.04 -13.37 -1.68
CA SER A 376 -31.92 -14.36 -0.61
C SER A 376 -31.30 -13.77 0.65
N PHE A 377 -31.56 -12.49 0.90
CA PHE A 377 -30.96 -11.75 1.99
C PHE A 377 -31.94 -11.53 3.14
N GLY A 378 -31.72 -12.22 4.26
CA GLY A 378 -32.55 -12.18 5.47
C GLY A 378 -32.10 -11.17 6.53
N GLY A 379 -31.19 -10.26 6.19
CA GLY A 379 -30.60 -9.30 7.12
C GLY A 379 -29.30 -9.79 7.76
N MET A 380 -28.76 -8.96 8.66
CA MET A 380 -27.52 -9.19 9.37
C MET A 380 -27.67 -8.86 10.86
N TYR A 381 -26.76 -9.40 11.66
CA TYR A 381 -26.64 -9.03 13.07
C TYR A 381 -25.22 -9.22 13.58
N GLN A 382 -24.89 -8.54 14.67
CA GLN A 382 -23.59 -8.69 15.34
C GLN A 382 -23.81 -9.11 16.79
N GLN A 383 -23.22 -10.26 17.15
CA GLN A 383 -23.13 -10.71 18.54
C GLN A 383 -21.81 -10.25 19.11
N CYS A 384 -21.84 -9.78 20.36
CA CYS A 384 -20.65 -9.32 21.05
C CYS A 384 -20.51 -10.04 22.39
N THR A 385 -19.30 -10.54 22.66
CA THR A 385 -18.94 -11.21 23.91
C THR A 385 -17.78 -10.47 24.56
N PRO A 386 -17.95 -9.89 25.76
CA PRO A 386 -16.85 -9.24 26.45
C PRO A 386 -15.78 -10.28 26.84
N LEU A 387 -14.52 -9.97 26.57
CA LEU A 387 -13.37 -10.81 26.95
C LEU A 387 -12.66 -10.27 28.21
N THR A 388 -12.87 -8.98 28.52
CA THR A 388 -12.45 -8.35 29.77
C THR A 388 -13.67 -7.86 30.54
N ILE A 389 -13.55 -7.63 31.85
CA ILE A 389 -14.66 -7.19 32.71
C ILE A 389 -15.29 -5.89 32.20
N ASP A 390 -14.47 -5.00 31.66
CA ASP A 390 -14.85 -3.70 31.10
C ASP A 390 -15.13 -3.73 29.58
N GLY A 391 -15.01 -4.91 28.97
CA GLY A 391 -15.30 -5.13 27.56
C GLY A 391 -16.78 -4.96 27.18
N SER A 392 -17.68 -4.97 28.17
CA SER A 392 -19.12 -4.72 27.98
C SER A 392 -19.40 -3.38 27.29
N THR A 393 -18.60 -2.34 27.54
CA THR A 393 -18.74 -1.03 26.91
C THR A 393 -18.49 -1.08 25.40
N ILE A 394 -17.64 -2.01 24.91
CA ILE A 394 -17.47 -2.26 23.48
C ILE A 394 -18.73 -2.93 22.93
N CYS A 395 -19.29 -3.89 23.67
CA CYS A 395 -20.49 -4.61 23.25
C CYS A 395 -21.72 -3.70 23.17
N ASP A 396 -21.86 -2.71 24.03
CA ASP A 396 -22.95 -1.73 23.97
C ASP A 396 -22.97 -0.95 22.64
N GLU A 397 -21.77 -0.72 22.06
CA GLU A 397 -21.63 -0.03 20.79
C GLU A 397 -21.68 -0.97 19.57
N MET A 398 -21.14 -2.18 19.71
CA MET A 398 -20.91 -3.10 18.59
C MET A 398 -22.03 -4.10 18.36
N ALA A 399 -22.79 -4.45 19.40
CA ALA A 399 -23.91 -5.37 19.25
C ALA A 399 -25.02 -4.76 18.36
N GLN A 400 -25.38 -5.49 17.27
CA GLN A 400 -26.41 -5.05 16.33
C GLN A 400 -27.42 -6.16 16.14
N LYS A 401 -28.70 -5.85 16.40
CA LYS A 401 -29.79 -6.80 16.17
C LYS A 401 -30.15 -6.88 14.70
N ASN A 402 -30.62 -8.06 14.27
CA ASN A 402 -31.22 -8.19 12.96
C ASN A 402 -32.54 -7.40 12.92
N PRO A 403 -32.68 -6.42 12.03
CA PRO A 403 -33.91 -5.62 11.97
C PRO A 403 -35.16 -6.46 11.66
N ALA A 404 -35.00 -7.63 11.00
CA ALA A 404 -36.12 -8.54 10.66
C ALA A 404 -36.71 -9.25 11.88
N THR A 405 -35.90 -9.50 12.92
CA THR A 405 -36.34 -10.27 14.11
C THR A 405 -36.33 -9.45 15.39
N GLY A 406 -35.66 -8.30 15.37
CA GLY A 406 -35.40 -7.50 16.58
C GLY A 406 -34.44 -8.17 17.57
N GLY A 407 -33.81 -9.29 17.17
CA GLY A 407 -32.91 -10.11 17.99
C GLY A 407 -31.63 -10.51 17.26
N TYR A 408 -30.87 -11.42 17.88
CA TYR A 408 -29.63 -11.97 17.33
C TYR A 408 -29.90 -13.30 16.64
N SER A 409 -30.82 -13.30 15.66
CA SER A 409 -31.26 -14.50 14.94
C SER A 409 -31.74 -14.16 13.53
N CYS A 410 -31.86 -15.16 12.70
CA CYS A 410 -32.49 -15.05 11.38
C CYS A 410 -34.00 -15.33 11.47
N SER A 411 -34.77 -14.77 10.53
CA SER A 411 -36.19 -15.08 10.37
C SER A 411 -36.39 -16.54 9.92
N GLN A 412 -37.60 -17.08 10.13
CA GLN A 412 -37.96 -18.41 9.61
C GLN A 412 -37.59 -18.54 8.13
N LYS A 413 -37.07 -19.69 7.70
CA LYS A 413 -36.57 -20.00 6.35
C LYS A 413 -35.25 -19.35 5.94
N TYR A 414 -34.60 -18.62 6.84
CA TYR A 414 -33.25 -18.14 6.65
C TYR A 414 -32.30 -18.87 7.60
N ASN A 415 -31.20 -19.35 7.05
CA ASN A 415 -30.09 -19.90 7.80
C ASN A 415 -29.09 -18.80 8.16
N THR A 416 -28.37 -19.00 9.25
CA THR A 416 -27.32 -18.07 9.66
C THR A 416 -25.95 -18.58 9.22
N THR A 417 -25.07 -17.67 8.83
CA THR A 417 -23.65 -17.97 8.61
C THR A 417 -22.77 -16.88 9.19
N LEU A 418 -21.62 -17.27 9.71
CA LEU A 418 -20.61 -16.33 10.18
C LEU A 418 -20.01 -15.62 8.96
N LEU A 419 -19.90 -14.31 9.01
CA LEU A 419 -19.16 -13.52 8.03
C LEU A 419 -17.77 -13.18 8.55
N ARG A 420 -17.69 -12.68 9.77
CA ARG A 420 -16.44 -12.27 10.39
C ARG A 420 -16.51 -12.40 11.90
N SER A 421 -15.46 -12.95 12.49
CA SER A 421 -15.20 -12.93 13.93
C SER A 421 -13.94 -12.11 14.18
N GLU A 422 -14.05 -11.08 14.98
CA GLU A 422 -12.94 -10.17 15.27
C GLU A 422 -12.85 -9.87 16.78
N ILE A 423 -11.63 -9.62 17.26
CA ILE A 423 -11.39 -9.14 18.61
C ILE A 423 -11.14 -7.65 18.52
N ILE A 424 -12.03 -6.87 19.13
CA ILE A 424 -11.88 -5.43 19.20
C ILE A 424 -11.19 -5.07 20.51
N GLU A 425 -10.12 -4.30 20.37
CA GLU A 425 -9.34 -3.78 21.48
C GLU A 425 -9.47 -2.26 21.53
N ARG A 426 -9.67 -1.71 22.72
CA ARG A 426 -9.68 -0.26 22.94
C ARG A 426 -8.89 0.08 24.19
N GLY A 427 -7.88 0.91 24.03
CA GLY A 427 -7.12 1.48 25.12
C GLY A 427 -7.92 2.58 25.85
N TYR A 428 -7.78 2.65 27.16
CA TYR A 428 -8.26 3.77 27.97
C TYR A 428 -7.34 3.99 29.17
N THR A 429 -7.36 5.20 29.68
CA THR A 429 -6.53 5.58 30.84
C THR A 429 -7.41 5.73 32.04
N ARG A 430 -7.00 5.15 33.18
CA ARG A 430 -7.64 5.30 34.48
C ARG A 430 -6.65 5.87 35.48
N TYR A 431 -7.10 6.85 36.26
CA TYR A 431 -6.32 7.40 37.35
C TYR A 431 -6.47 6.51 38.57
N GLU A 432 -5.38 5.87 39.00
CA GLU A 432 -5.38 4.94 40.12
C GLU A 432 -4.41 5.39 41.20
N CYS A 433 -4.87 5.27 42.44
CA CYS A 433 -4.09 5.59 43.61
C CYS A 433 -3.76 4.32 44.40
N GLN A 434 -2.50 4.11 44.64
CA GLN A 434 -2.01 3.01 45.48
C GLN A 434 -1.43 3.54 46.77
N ASP A 435 -1.87 3.00 47.89
CA ASP A 435 -1.34 3.34 49.20
C ASP A 435 -0.09 2.50 49.47
N ASN A 436 1.05 3.17 49.57
CA ASN A 436 2.32 2.57 49.95
C ASN A 436 2.52 2.77 51.45
N CYS A 437 2.18 1.74 52.22
CA CYS A 437 2.31 1.76 53.65
C CYS A 437 3.63 1.11 54.10
N ARG A 438 4.40 1.80 54.91
CA ARG A 438 5.63 1.28 55.55
C ARG A 438 5.62 1.50 57.05
N SER A 439 6.28 0.61 57.74
CA SER A 439 6.48 0.81 59.18
C SER A 439 7.35 2.04 59.43
N CYS A 440 6.91 2.92 60.30
CA CYS A 440 7.61 4.17 60.64
C CYS A 440 7.50 4.42 62.18
N GLY A 441 8.17 5.46 62.64
CA GLY A 441 8.24 5.79 64.07
C GLY A 441 9.32 5.03 64.84
N PHE A 442 9.49 5.39 66.11
CA PHE A 442 10.49 4.78 66.97
C PHE A 442 10.12 3.31 67.20
N LEU A 443 10.97 2.37 66.82
CA LEU A 443 10.76 0.93 66.89
C LEU A 443 9.71 0.33 65.92
N GLY A 444 9.26 1.07 64.87
CA GLY A 444 8.37 0.51 63.86
C GLY A 444 6.90 0.33 64.28
N TRP A 445 6.47 0.98 65.36
CA TRP A 445 5.15 0.78 65.94
C TRP A 445 4.01 1.58 65.29
N SER A 446 4.33 2.38 64.30
CA SER A 446 3.34 3.09 63.51
C SER A 446 3.49 2.78 62.03
N THR A 447 2.40 2.82 61.30
CA THR A 447 2.37 2.64 59.85
C THR A 447 2.17 3.99 59.19
N CYS A 448 3.12 4.40 58.34
CA CYS A 448 2.98 5.60 57.53
C CYS A 448 2.63 5.20 56.09
N CYS A 449 1.51 5.68 55.63
CA CYS A 449 1.06 5.45 54.25
C CYS A 449 1.27 6.72 53.40
N SER A 450 1.90 6.57 52.28
CA SER A 450 1.94 7.59 51.23
C SER A 450 1.12 7.09 50.04
N GLN A 451 0.21 7.94 49.57
CA GLN A 451 -0.58 7.62 48.41
C GLN A 451 0.16 8.08 47.14
N THR A 452 0.38 7.15 46.23
CA THR A 452 0.94 7.44 44.92
C THR A 452 -0.16 7.23 43.90
N CYS A 453 -0.51 8.29 43.17
CA CYS A 453 -1.55 8.24 42.17
C CYS A 453 -0.95 8.40 40.76
N ASN A 454 -1.33 7.52 39.88
CA ASN A 454 -0.79 7.48 38.53
C ASN A 454 -1.89 7.20 37.48
N ASN A 455 -1.69 7.66 36.27
CA ASN A 455 -2.50 7.24 35.14
C ASN A 455 -2.05 5.85 34.65
N VAL A 456 -2.95 4.88 34.72
CA VAL A 456 -2.71 3.51 34.24
C VAL A 456 -3.48 3.28 32.95
N ASN A 457 -2.78 2.81 31.93
CA ASN A 457 -3.40 2.47 30.66
C ASN A 457 -3.89 1.03 30.67
N TYR A 458 -5.16 0.85 30.33
CA TYR A 458 -5.83 -0.43 30.24
C TYR A 458 -6.28 -0.69 28.82
N ILE A 459 -6.39 -1.96 28.46
CA ILE A 459 -6.96 -2.41 27.19
C ILE A 459 -8.20 -3.25 27.51
N ARG A 460 -9.36 -2.77 27.08
CA ARG A 460 -10.59 -3.55 27.10
C ARG A 460 -10.74 -4.32 25.80
N ARG A 461 -11.29 -5.54 25.90
CA ARG A 461 -11.42 -6.45 24.76
C ARG A 461 -12.81 -7.04 24.69
N ALA A 462 -13.30 -7.19 23.49
CA ALA A 462 -14.53 -7.92 23.21
C ALA A 462 -14.41 -8.68 21.89
N LYS A 463 -15.03 -9.83 21.81
CA LYS A 463 -15.19 -10.61 20.59
C LYS A 463 -16.49 -10.19 19.92
N VAL A 464 -16.43 -9.82 18.64
CA VAL A 464 -17.58 -9.45 17.83
C VAL A 464 -17.71 -10.43 16.67
N ASP A 465 -18.82 -11.16 16.64
CA ASP A 465 -19.17 -12.08 15.57
C ASP A 465 -20.24 -11.43 14.68
N THR A 466 -19.90 -11.13 13.44
CA THR A 466 -20.82 -10.61 12.43
C THR A 466 -21.39 -11.75 11.63
N LEU A 467 -22.71 -11.88 11.63
CA LEU A 467 -23.45 -12.96 10.99
C LEU A 467 -24.49 -12.38 10.01
N TRP A 468 -24.76 -13.13 8.95
CA TRP A 468 -25.80 -12.77 7.99
C TRP A 468 -26.73 -13.94 7.68
N CYS A 469 -27.94 -13.59 7.25
CA CYS A 469 -29.02 -14.53 7.04
C CYS A 469 -29.21 -14.78 5.54
N TYR A 470 -29.15 -16.05 5.14
CA TYR A 470 -29.30 -16.48 3.75
C TYR A 470 -30.34 -17.57 3.60
N SER A 471 -30.84 -17.75 2.38
CA SER A 471 -31.66 -18.89 2.02
C SER A 471 -31.22 -19.42 0.66
N THR A 472 -31.11 -20.74 0.55
CA THR A 472 -30.87 -21.46 -0.71
C THR A 472 -32.16 -22.00 -1.31
N GLN A 473 -33.30 -21.84 -0.62
CA GLN A 473 -34.61 -22.31 -1.05
C GLN A 473 -35.39 -21.18 -1.75
N LYS A 474 -36.46 -21.54 -2.45
CA LYS A 474 -37.39 -20.55 -3.02
C LYS A 474 -37.99 -19.73 -1.88
N ILE A 475 -37.68 -18.43 -1.87
CA ILE A 475 -38.13 -17.51 -0.84
C ILE A 475 -39.56 -17.05 -1.19
N PRO A 476 -40.48 -16.97 -0.20
CA PRO A 476 -41.79 -16.39 -0.43
C PRO A 476 -41.66 -14.92 -0.90
N GLU A 477 -42.58 -14.50 -1.76
CA GLU A 477 -42.68 -13.11 -2.14
C GLU A 477 -42.83 -12.22 -0.89
N TYR A 478 -42.20 -11.05 -0.94
CA TYR A 478 -42.21 -10.07 0.16
C TYR A 478 -41.56 -10.56 1.47
N SER A 479 -40.55 -11.46 1.36
CA SER A 479 -39.73 -11.88 2.50
C SER A 479 -38.28 -11.53 2.32
N GLY A 480 -37.59 -11.22 3.44
CA GLY A 480 -36.21 -10.76 3.42
C GLY A 480 -36.06 -9.27 3.12
N TYR A 481 -34.86 -8.87 2.76
CA TYR A 481 -34.53 -7.47 2.46
C TYR A 481 -34.08 -7.28 1.02
N ILE A 482 -34.53 -6.19 0.45
CA ILE A 482 -33.94 -5.64 -0.78
C ILE A 482 -32.60 -5.01 -0.42
N PHE A 483 -31.56 -5.38 -1.16
CA PHE A 483 -30.22 -4.84 -1.00
C PHE A 483 -30.05 -3.61 -1.92
N GLY A 484 -29.59 -2.49 -1.37
CA GLY A 484 -29.38 -1.20 -2.07
C GLY A 484 -27.89 -0.81 -2.19
N GLY A 485 -26.99 -1.79 -2.09
CA GLY A 485 -25.58 -1.52 -2.05
C GLY A 485 -25.06 -1.31 -0.62
N LEU A 486 -23.80 -0.95 -0.50
CA LEU A 486 -23.16 -0.63 0.76
C LEU A 486 -22.10 0.46 0.58
N TYR A 487 -21.74 1.13 1.66
CA TYR A 487 -20.67 2.12 1.70
C TYR A 487 -19.90 2.04 3.01
N GLY A 488 -18.74 2.66 3.05
CA GLY A 488 -17.87 2.73 4.24
C GLY A 488 -17.19 4.09 4.35
N PRO A 489 -16.39 4.32 5.38
CA PRO A 489 -15.69 5.60 5.57
C PRO A 489 -14.81 6.02 4.38
N SER A 490 -14.22 5.06 3.67
CA SER A 490 -13.34 5.28 2.52
C SER A 490 -13.94 4.80 1.18
N MET A 491 -15.17 4.30 1.17
CA MET A 491 -15.79 3.69 0.00
C MET A 491 -17.23 4.20 -0.19
N GLN A 492 -17.50 4.83 -1.31
CA GLN A 492 -18.84 5.23 -1.69
C GLN A 492 -19.70 4.01 -2.07
N ASN A 493 -21.00 4.11 -1.88
CA ASN A 493 -21.94 3.15 -2.44
C ASN A 493 -21.84 3.21 -3.98
N PRO A 494 -21.46 2.12 -4.66
CA PRO A 494 -21.27 2.14 -6.11
C PRO A 494 -22.55 2.47 -6.88
N PHE A 495 -23.71 2.19 -6.30
CA PHE A 495 -25.01 2.47 -6.91
C PHE A 495 -25.38 3.96 -6.83
N THR A 496 -25.27 4.59 -5.65
CA THR A 496 -25.61 6.00 -5.47
C THR A 496 -24.44 6.95 -5.76
N ARG A 497 -23.21 6.42 -5.86
CA ARG A 497 -21.96 7.19 -6.00
C ARG A 497 -21.76 8.20 -4.87
N SER A 498 -22.25 7.89 -3.69
CA SER A 498 -22.21 8.74 -2.50
C SER A 498 -22.08 7.90 -1.23
N TYR A 499 -21.88 8.56 -0.09
CA TYR A 499 -21.85 7.92 1.23
C TYR A 499 -23.24 7.80 1.84
N THR A 500 -24.23 7.44 1.01
CA THR A 500 -25.63 7.33 1.41
C THR A 500 -26.29 6.11 0.78
N CYS A 501 -27.38 5.65 1.39
CA CYS A 501 -28.26 4.68 0.78
C CYS A 501 -29.18 5.31 -0.25
N PRO A 502 -29.74 4.51 -1.19
CA PRO A 502 -30.81 4.97 -2.06
C PRO A 502 -32.07 5.40 -1.27
N PRO A 503 -32.95 6.19 -1.84
CA PRO A 503 -34.24 6.52 -1.22
C PRO A 503 -35.03 5.27 -0.83
N ASN A 504 -35.69 5.30 0.32
CA ASN A 504 -36.45 4.19 0.93
C ASN A 504 -35.63 3.01 1.41
N PHE A 505 -34.30 3.19 1.60
CA PHE A 505 -33.43 2.25 2.26
C PHE A 505 -32.96 2.82 3.59
N PHE A 506 -32.88 1.96 4.60
CA PHE A 506 -32.25 2.29 5.88
C PHE A 506 -30.83 1.71 5.96
N VAL A 507 -30.04 2.29 6.84
CA VAL A 507 -28.63 1.89 7.03
C VAL A 507 -28.52 0.91 8.19
N GLN A 508 -27.84 -0.20 7.96
CA GLN A 508 -27.40 -1.11 9.01
C GLN A 508 -25.87 -1.07 9.11
N PRO A 509 -25.29 -0.49 10.17
CA PRO A 509 -23.84 -0.50 10.38
C PRO A 509 -23.38 -1.88 10.86
N ILE A 510 -22.25 -2.38 10.31
CA ILE A 510 -21.60 -3.63 10.70
C ILE A 510 -20.08 -3.47 10.68
N LEU A 511 -19.35 -4.45 11.23
CA LEU A 511 -17.89 -4.48 11.30
C LEU A 511 -17.31 -3.16 11.87
N SER A 512 -17.68 -2.87 13.11
CA SER A 512 -17.23 -1.64 13.79
C SER A 512 -17.55 -0.35 13.00
N ARG A 513 -18.66 -0.35 12.26
CA ARG A 513 -19.06 0.71 11.33
C ARG A 513 -18.15 0.87 10.11
N ALA A 514 -17.31 -0.12 9.81
CA ALA A 514 -16.52 -0.14 8.58
C ALA A 514 -17.41 -0.31 7.35
N ILE A 515 -18.59 -0.90 7.50
CA ILE A 515 -19.57 -1.11 6.44
C ILE A 515 -20.94 -0.60 6.89
N MET A 516 -21.59 0.16 6.02
CA MET A 516 -22.97 0.62 6.11
C MET A 516 -23.78 -0.08 5.02
N VAL A 517 -24.57 -1.07 5.40
CA VAL A 517 -25.38 -1.86 4.45
C VAL A 517 -26.73 -1.18 4.25
N CYS A 518 -27.13 -1.01 2.99
CA CYS A 518 -28.40 -0.41 2.63
C CYS A 518 -29.48 -1.49 2.44
N LEU A 519 -30.49 -1.47 3.28
CA LEU A 519 -31.56 -2.45 3.32
C LEU A 519 -32.94 -1.80 3.20
N SER A 520 -33.88 -2.50 2.57
CA SER A 520 -35.26 -2.09 2.55
C SER A 520 -36.22 -3.29 2.61
N ASN A 521 -37.31 -3.12 3.32
CA ASN A 521 -38.46 -4.03 3.31
C ASN A 521 -39.68 -3.42 2.59
N ASP A 522 -39.51 -2.27 1.96
CA ASP A 522 -40.54 -1.65 1.12
C ASP A 522 -40.39 -2.15 -0.32
N TYR A 523 -41.05 -3.26 -0.61
CA TYR A 523 -41.00 -3.92 -1.93
C TYR A 523 -41.61 -3.13 -3.06
N VAL A 524 -42.38 -2.10 -2.75
CA VAL A 524 -43.04 -1.24 -3.77
C VAL A 524 -42.12 -0.10 -4.18
N LYS A 525 -41.61 0.66 -3.20
CA LYS A 525 -40.83 1.88 -3.47
C LYS A 525 -39.34 1.59 -3.72
N ALA A 526 -38.78 0.60 -3.02
CA ALA A 526 -37.35 0.32 -3.11
C ALA A 526 -36.97 -0.54 -4.32
N THR A 527 -37.91 -1.19 -5.00
CA THR A 527 -37.63 -2.11 -6.13
C THR A 527 -36.87 -1.43 -7.27
N LYS A 528 -37.07 -0.15 -7.53
CA LYS A 528 -36.38 0.62 -8.56
C LYS A 528 -34.87 0.79 -8.27
N SER A 529 -34.47 0.69 -7.00
CA SER A 529 -33.09 0.82 -6.53
C SER A 529 -32.56 -0.52 -5.97
N ALA A 530 -33.22 -1.62 -6.29
CA ALA A 530 -32.82 -2.94 -5.87
C ALA A 530 -31.57 -3.37 -6.63
N VAL A 531 -30.59 -3.85 -5.87
CA VAL A 531 -29.37 -4.47 -6.41
C VAL A 531 -29.47 -5.96 -6.12
N PRO A 532 -29.56 -6.83 -7.15
CA PRO A 532 -29.57 -8.28 -6.93
C PRO A 532 -28.34 -8.71 -6.15
N PHE A 533 -28.56 -9.41 -5.04
CA PHE A 533 -27.54 -9.79 -4.07
C PHE A 533 -27.21 -11.26 -4.16
N GLY A 534 -25.91 -11.60 -4.31
CA GLY A 534 -25.38 -12.95 -4.46
C GLY A 534 -24.62 -13.49 -3.24
N GLY A 535 -24.71 -12.81 -2.09
CA GLY A 535 -24.11 -13.27 -0.83
C GLY A 535 -22.91 -12.47 -0.36
N PHE A 536 -22.51 -12.77 0.88
CA PHE A 536 -21.27 -12.33 1.48
C PHE A 536 -20.34 -13.50 1.73
N PHE A 537 -19.04 -13.25 1.74
CA PHE A 537 -18.01 -14.17 2.20
C PHE A 537 -16.75 -13.40 2.66
N SER A 538 -15.85 -14.11 3.33
CA SER A 538 -14.64 -13.49 3.86
C SER A 538 -13.47 -14.47 3.88
N CYS A 539 -12.34 -14.06 4.44
CA CYS A 539 -11.22 -14.97 4.72
C CYS A 539 -11.55 -16.08 5.72
N GLN A 540 -12.65 -15.94 6.50
CA GLN A 540 -13.05 -16.88 7.54
C GLN A 540 -14.22 -17.77 7.13
N SER A 541 -14.99 -17.37 6.11
CA SER A 541 -16.17 -18.12 5.70
C SER A 541 -16.42 -17.97 4.20
N GLY A 542 -16.81 -19.07 3.56
CA GLY A 542 -17.25 -19.07 2.16
C GLY A 542 -18.66 -18.53 1.99
N ASN A 543 -19.07 -18.35 0.74
CA ASN A 543 -20.40 -17.91 0.36
C ASN A 543 -21.40 -19.08 0.35
N PRO A 544 -22.39 -19.11 1.25
CA PRO A 544 -23.40 -20.18 1.26
C PRO A 544 -24.22 -20.26 -0.04
N LEU A 545 -24.40 -19.14 -0.76
CA LEU A 545 -25.10 -19.08 -2.03
C LEU A 545 -24.25 -19.62 -3.21
N SER A 546 -22.97 -19.92 -2.96
CA SER A 546 -22.04 -20.57 -3.87
C SER A 546 -21.50 -21.87 -3.27
N ASN A 547 -22.36 -22.68 -2.64
CA ASN A 547 -22.04 -23.96 -2.00
C ASN A 547 -20.93 -23.88 -0.93
N GLY A 548 -20.78 -22.74 -0.29
CA GLY A 548 -19.75 -22.51 0.75
C GLY A 548 -18.35 -22.19 0.20
N GLU A 549 -18.20 -22.02 -1.10
CA GLU A 549 -16.93 -21.62 -1.70
C GLU A 549 -16.66 -20.12 -1.51
N SER A 550 -15.39 -19.71 -1.53
CA SER A 550 -14.99 -18.30 -1.41
C SER A 550 -15.08 -17.58 -2.76
N ARG A 551 -16.24 -17.63 -3.37
CA ARG A 551 -16.56 -16.99 -4.66
C ARG A 551 -18.02 -16.54 -4.75
N CYS A 552 -18.32 -15.74 -5.74
CA CYS A 552 -19.70 -15.41 -6.09
C CYS A 552 -20.38 -16.53 -6.89
N PRO A 553 -21.72 -16.64 -6.80
CA PRO A 553 -22.51 -17.47 -7.70
C PRO A 553 -22.30 -17.04 -9.16
N PRO A 554 -22.56 -17.93 -10.13
CA PRO A 554 -22.57 -17.54 -11.54
C PRO A 554 -23.42 -16.30 -11.78
N GLN A 555 -22.94 -15.38 -12.63
CA GLN A 555 -23.57 -14.10 -13.01
C GLN A 555 -23.54 -12.99 -11.92
N PHE A 556 -22.83 -13.23 -10.82
CA PHE A 556 -22.57 -12.22 -9.81
C PHE A 556 -21.08 -11.86 -9.81
N SER A 557 -20.81 -10.56 -9.74
CA SER A 557 -19.47 -10.01 -9.60
C SER A 557 -19.10 -9.80 -8.14
N GLN A 558 -17.84 -10.06 -7.83
CA GLN A 558 -17.27 -9.89 -6.51
C GLN A 558 -16.81 -8.45 -6.29
N HIS A 559 -17.15 -7.91 -5.13
CA HIS A 559 -16.76 -6.58 -4.72
C HIS A 559 -16.22 -6.61 -3.28
N LEU A 560 -15.21 -5.82 -3.02
CA LEU A 560 -14.69 -5.65 -1.67
C LEU A 560 -15.62 -4.75 -0.86
N ALA A 561 -16.07 -5.24 0.29
CA ALA A 561 -16.84 -4.45 1.25
C ALA A 561 -15.94 -3.74 2.26
N ALA A 562 -15.01 -4.45 2.89
CA ALA A 562 -14.05 -3.91 3.82
C ALA A 562 -12.84 -4.82 3.99
N ILE A 563 -11.78 -4.29 4.57
CA ILE A 563 -10.68 -5.07 5.13
C ILE A 563 -10.73 -4.88 6.65
N SER A 564 -10.97 -5.97 7.37
CA SER A 564 -11.02 -6.00 8.81
C SER A 564 -9.82 -6.80 9.32
N ASP A 565 -8.83 -6.10 9.88
CA ASP A 565 -7.62 -6.68 10.46
C ASP A 565 -6.95 -7.72 9.52
N GLY A 566 -6.63 -7.29 8.31
CA GLY A 566 -6.02 -8.12 7.27
C GLY A 566 -6.98 -9.09 6.55
N CYS A 567 -8.22 -9.23 7.04
CA CYS A 567 -9.22 -10.10 6.45
C CYS A 567 -10.13 -9.33 5.49
N GLN A 568 -10.18 -9.76 4.24
CA GLN A 568 -11.14 -9.23 3.26
C GLN A 568 -12.55 -9.71 3.55
N VAL A 569 -13.50 -8.78 3.55
CA VAL A 569 -14.93 -9.06 3.53
C VAL A 569 -15.47 -8.66 2.16
N LEU A 570 -16.07 -9.60 1.48
CA LEU A 570 -16.47 -9.53 0.09
C LEU A 570 -17.98 -9.71 -0.04
N TYR A 571 -18.56 -9.08 -1.05
CA TYR A 571 -19.97 -9.26 -1.37
C TYR A 571 -20.17 -9.45 -2.88
N CYS A 572 -21.24 -10.12 -3.22
CA CYS A 572 -21.62 -10.45 -4.58
C CYS A 572 -22.87 -9.68 -5.00
N VAL A 573 -22.81 -9.02 -6.11
CA VAL A 573 -23.97 -8.40 -6.75
C VAL A 573 -24.04 -8.80 -8.21
N GLN A 574 -25.23 -8.72 -8.79
CA GLN A 574 -25.39 -9.01 -10.20
C GLN A 574 -24.37 -8.20 -11.01
N SER A 575 -23.64 -8.89 -11.86
CA SER A 575 -22.61 -8.29 -12.70
C SER A 575 -23.22 -7.22 -13.61
N GLY A 576 -22.44 -6.17 -13.85
CA GLY A 576 -22.90 -5.05 -14.68
C GLY A 576 -23.72 -3.98 -13.96
N VAL A 577 -24.26 -4.24 -12.76
CA VAL A 577 -25.03 -3.22 -11.99
C VAL A 577 -24.18 -2.00 -11.67
N PHE A 578 -22.88 -2.21 -11.46
CA PHE A 578 -21.92 -1.13 -11.19
C PHE A 578 -21.04 -0.78 -12.41
N SER A 579 -21.36 -1.30 -13.59
CA SER A 579 -20.65 -0.97 -14.83
C SER A 579 -20.82 0.51 -15.18
N GLY A 580 -19.76 1.13 -15.70
CA GLY A 580 -19.74 2.56 -16.01
C GLY A 580 -19.36 3.47 -14.83
N GLY A 581 -19.01 2.93 -13.67
CA GLY A 581 -18.41 3.65 -12.56
C GLY A 581 -16.97 4.10 -12.84
N GLN A 582 -16.37 4.74 -11.86
CA GLN A 582 -14.91 4.99 -11.86
C GLN A 582 -14.16 3.70 -11.50
N LEU A 583 -12.94 3.54 -12.02
CA LEU A 583 -12.05 2.48 -11.58
C LEU A 583 -11.75 2.67 -10.09
N LYS A 584 -11.73 1.57 -9.33
CA LYS A 584 -11.34 1.63 -7.93
C LYS A 584 -9.87 1.99 -7.82
N PRO A 585 -9.51 2.89 -6.91
CA PRO A 585 -8.12 3.13 -6.59
C PRO A 585 -7.50 1.87 -5.99
N VAL A 586 -6.19 1.75 -6.10
CA VAL A 586 -5.45 0.72 -5.38
C VAL A 586 -5.63 0.88 -3.88
N LEU A 587 -5.86 -0.22 -3.20
CA LEU A 587 -5.93 -0.28 -1.74
C LEU A 587 -4.52 -0.50 -1.21
N LEU A 588 -4.01 0.49 -0.49
CA LEU A 588 -2.65 0.47 0.05
C LEU A 588 -2.61 -0.22 1.43
N PRO A 589 -1.51 -0.93 1.75
CA PRO A 589 -1.26 -1.42 3.09
C PRO A 589 -0.96 -0.23 4.06
N PRO A 590 -0.92 -0.39 5.39
CA PRO A 590 -1.13 -1.65 6.09
C PRO A 590 -2.61 -2.00 6.24
N TYR A 591 -2.92 -3.29 6.17
CA TYR A 591 -4.28 -3.84 6.35
C TYR A 591 -4.51 -4.30 7.78
N THR A 592 -3.43 -4.71 8.43
CA THR A 592 -3.41 -5.11 9.84
C THR A 592 -3.35 -3.87 10.72
N SER A 593 -4.19 -3.79 11.74
CA SER A 593 -4.13 -2.69 12.70
C SER A 593 -2.91 -2.86 13.61
N PRO A 594 -2.18 -1.77 13.94
CA PRO A 594 -1.08 -1.85 14.89
C PRO A 594 -1.58 -2.38 16.24
N PRO A 595 -0.77 -3.19 16.96
CA PRO A 595 -1.16 -3.64 18.27
C PRO A 595 -1.30 -2.46 19.22
N LEU A 596 -2.36 -2.47 20.04
CA LEU A 596 -2.49 -1.52 21.15
C LEU A 596 -1.55 -1.96 22.26
N VAL A 597 -0.65 -1.08 22.63
CA VAL A 597 0.24 -1.30 23.77
C VAL A 597 -0.36 -0.58 24.99
N GLY A 598 -0.76 -1.36 26.00
CA GLY A 598 -1.10 -0.81 27.32
C GLY A 598 0.18 -0.33 27.98
N MET A 599 0.39 0.97 28.03
CA MET A 599 1.50 1.58 28.76
C MET A 599 1.02 2.14 30.09
N THR A 600 1.68 1.76 31.17
CA THR A 600 1.61 2.53 32.42
C THR A 600 2.43 3.81 32.24
N VAL A 601 1.77 4.96 32.29
CA VAL A 601 2.41 6.28 32.09
C VAL A 601 3.15 6.76 33.35
N THR A 602 3.52 5.87 34.24
CA THR A 602 4.51 6.21 35.26
C THR A 602 5.86 5.75 34.81
N ASN A 603 6.61 6.66 34.19
CA ASN A 603 7.95 6.37 33.70
C ASN A 603 7.93 5.15 32.77
N SER A 604 7.57 5.34 31.51
CA SER A 604 7.56 4.35 30.45
C SER A 604 8.97 3.78 30.24
N VAL A 605 9.44 2.96 31.15
CA VAL A 605 10.67 2.20 31.01
C VAL A 605 10.27 0.85 30.43
N VAL A 606 10.54 0.67 29.15
CA VAL A 606 10.51 -0.64 28.52
C VAL A 606 11.88 -1.26 28.79
N VAL A 607 11.90 -2.40 29.47
CA VAL A 607 13.15 -3.12 29.76
C VAL A 607 13.33 -4.26 28.79
N MET A 608 14.54 -4.45 28.33
CA MET A 608 14.91 -5.64 27.60
C MET A 608 15.19 -6.77 28.58
N THR A 609 14.46 -7.85 28.41
CA THR A 609 14.68 -9.08 29.18
C THR A 609 15.13 -10.21 28.24
N ASP A 610 15.80 -11.21 28.78
CA ASP A 610 16.07 -12.47 28.08
C ASP A 610 14.79 -13.34 28.04
N LEU A 611 14.89 -14.50 27.39
CA LEU A 611 13.81 -15.48 27.28
C LEU A 611 13.28 -15.98 28.63
N ASN A 612 14.04 -15.78 29.73
CA ASN A 612 13.67 -16.17 31.09
C ASN A 612 13.16 -14.99 31.94
N GLY A 613 12.95 -13.81 31.32
CA GLY A 613 12.48 -12.62 32.03
C GLY A 613 13.54 -11.88 32.84
N SER A 614 14.82 -12.20 32.69
CA SER A 614 15.94 -11.52 33.38
C SER A 614 16.40 -10.29 32.60
N LEU A 615 16.79 -9.22 33.29
CA LEU A 615 17.31 -8.00 32.65
C LEU A 615 18.59 -8.26 31.86
N VAL A 616 18.62 -7.86 30.59
CA VAL A 616 19.68 -8.17 29.64
C VAL A 616 20.79 -7.13 29.65
N GLY A 617 22.05 -7.60 29.77
CA GLY A 617 23.25 -6.83 29.46
C GLY A 617 23.53 -6.81 27.93
N VAL A 618 24.37 -5.85 27.50
CA VAL A 618 24.75 -5.69 26.10
C VAL A 618 25.33 -6.99 25.55
N GLY A 619 24.70 -7.57 24.50
CA GLY A 619 25.19 -8.75 23.80
C GLY A 619 24.36 -10.03 23.91
N GLN A 620 23.20 -10.02 24.58
CA GLN A 620 22.29 -11.19 24.71
C GLN A 620 20.97 -11.00 23.94
N SER A 621 20.25 -12.08 23.65
CA SER A 621 18.96 -12.04 22.95
C SER A 621 17.94 -11.15 23.68
N ARG A 622 17.29 -10.27 22.94
CA ARG A 622 16.55 -9.13 23.42
C ARG A 622 15.04 -9.37 23.30
N MET A 623 14.30 -9.26 24.41
CA MET A 623 12.84 -9.20 24.42
C MET A 623 12.38 -7.90 25.07
N TRP A 624 11.48 -7.17 24.39
CA TRP A 624 10.87 -5.97 24.94
C TRP A 624 9.65 -6.33 25.77
N GLN A 625 9.71 -6.10 27.08
CA GLN A 625 8.57 -6.31 27.97
C GLN A 625 8.23 -5.03 28.74
N PRO A 626 6.94 -4.79 29.05
CA PRO A 626 6.58 -3.76 30.00
C PRO A 626 7.28 -4.05 31.35
N ALA A 627 8.05 -3.10 31.83
CA ALA A 627 8.77 -3.28 33.09
C ALA A 627 7.80 -3.40 34.26
N ASN A 628 7.96 -4.45 35.05
CA ASN A 628 7.26 -4.58 36.33
C ASN A 628 7.82 -3.52 37.32
N PRO A 629 7.01 -2.87 38.15
CA PRO A 629 7.48 -1.92 39.17
C PRO A 629 8.63 -2.42 40.05
N VAL A 630 8.68 -3.74 40.30
CA VAL A 630 9.77 -4.38 41.07
C VAL A 630 11.08 -4.40 40.28
N GLU A 631 11.02 -4.64 38.96
CA GLU A 631 12.19 -4.65 38.06
C GLU A 631 12.73 -3.23 37.85
N ILE A 632 11.85 -2.23 37.76
CA ILE A 632 12.23 -0.81 37.72
C ILE A 632 13.02 -0.44 38.98
N ASN A 633 12.53 -0.84 40.14
CA ASN A 633 13.24 -0.58 41.40
C ASN A 633 14.58 -1.31 41.48
N GLN A 634 14.71 -2.54 40.97
CA GLN A 634 15.97 -3.27 40.93
C GLN A 634 16.98 -2.65 39.97
N MET A 635 16.52 -2.10 38.83
CA MET A 635 17.38 -1.34 37.92
C MET A 635 17.94 -0.08 38.60
N PHE A 636 17.13 0.67 39.30
CA PHE A 636 17.58 1.85 40.03
C PHE A 636 18.51 1.51 41.19
N VAL A 637 18.32 0.40 41.87
CA VAL A 637 19.24 -0.08 42.94
C VAL A 637 20.55 -0.58 42.35
N ARG A 638 20.57 -1.26 41.21
CA ARG A 638 21.80 -1.73 40.54
C ARG A 638 22.57 -0.62 39.80
N SER A 639 21.88 0.38 39.25
CA SER A 639 22.52 1.56 38.66
C SER A 639 23.00 2.60 39.67
N GLY A 640 22.58 2.48 40.94
CA GLY A 640 22.93 3.34 42.07
C GLY A 640 24.36 3.22 42.63
N GLY A 641 25.22 2.46 41.96
CA GLY A 641 26.65 2.46 42.17
C GLY A 641 27.33 3.70 41.60
N LYS A 642 27.36 4.78 42.37
CA LYS A 642 28.29 5.93 42.34
C LYS A 642 28.06 7.16 41.40
N ASN A 643 27.15 7.18 40.44
CA ASN A 643 26.99 8.39 39.59
C ASN A 643 25.56 8.84 39.24
N ALA A 644 24.53 8.22 39.79
CA ALA A 644 23.13 8.57 39.45
C ALA A 644 22.63 9.89 40.06
N GLY A 645 23.28 10.39 41.11
CA GLY A 645 22.89 11.65 41.80
C GLY A 645 23.11 12.92 40.95
N VAL A 646 24.08 12.90 40.06
CA VAL A 646 24.43 14.08 39.23
C VAL A 646 23.51 14.20 38.02
N THR A 647 23.11 13.09 37.46
CA THR A 647 22.25 13.09 36.24
C THR A 647 20.80 13.44 36.53
N TYR A 648 20.28 13.05 37.71
CA TYR A 648 18.93 13.42 38.13
C TYR A 648 18.79 14.89 38.47
N GLY A 649 19.81 15.48 39.12
CA GLY A 649 19.86 16.92 39.38
C GLY A 649 19.85 17.75 38.11
N LEU A 650 20.52 17.28 37.03
CA LEU A 650 20.61 17.99 35.77
C LEU A 650 19.31 17.92 34.96
N ILE A 651 18.63 16.77 34.95
CA ILE A 651 17.33 16.58 34.26
C ILE A 651 16.23 17.39 34.96
N LEU A 652 16.21 17.41 36.31
CA LEU A 652 15.25 18.23 37.06
C LEU A 652 15.50 19.74 36.84
N LEU A 653 16.76 20.16 36.74
CA LEU A 653 17.11 21.56 36.47
C LEU A 653 16.73 21.98 35.04
N ILE A 654 16.90 21.11 34.07
CA ILE A 654 16.48 21.35 32.67
C ILE A 654 14.95 21.40 32.57
N ALA A 655 14.23 20.51 33.26
CA ALA A 655 12.77 20.51 33.30
C ALA A 655 12.21 21.78 33.96
N LEU A 656 12.85 22.27 35.03
CA LEU A 656 12.48 23.53 35.68
C LEU A 656 12.82 24.78 34.85
N LEU A 657 13.89 24.74 34.07
CA LEU A 657 14.26 25.84 33.16
C LEU A 657 13.34 25.91 31.93
N VAL A 658 12.89 24.76 31.43
CA VAL A 658 11.94 24.71 30.30
C VAL A 658 10.53 25.12 30.74
N SER A 659 10.09 24.73 31.95
CA SER A 659 8.80 25.16 32.50
C SER A 659 8.76 26.65 32.95
N GLY A 660 9.90 27.23 33.28
CA GLY A 660 10.01 28.64 33.66
C GLY A 660 10.04 29.61 32.46
N SER A 661 10.31 29.12 31.25
CA SER A 661 10.39 29.97 30.04
C SER A 661 9.04 30.23 29.35
N VAL A 662 7.95 29.65 29.83
CA VAL A 662 6.60 29.79 29.22
C VAL A 662 5.74 30.87 29.91
N VAL A 663 6.25 31.54 30.96
CA VAL A 663 5.44 32.49 31.75
C VAL A 663 5.75 33.96 31.47
N PHE A 664 6.58 34.30 30.48
CA PHE A 664 6.79 35.71 30.08
C PHE A 664 6.68 35.89 28.57
N THR A 665 5.45 35.97 28.04
CA THR A 665 5.04 36.92 26.97
C THR A 665 3.52 37.10 27.06
N THR A 666 3.12 38.16 27.66
CA THR A 666 1.86 38.86 27.33
C THR A 666 2.05 39.67 26.09
#